data_e29eb593e5b45369d0f7cb0e35639158
#
_entry.id   e29eb593e5b45369d0f7cb0e35639158
#
_cell.length_a   1.000
_cell.length_b   1.000
_cell.length_c   1.000
_cell.angle_alpha   90.00
_cell.angle_beta   90.00
_cell.angle_gamma   90.00
#
_symmetry.space_group_name_H-M   'P 1'
#
loop_
_entity.id
_entity.type
_entity.pdbx_description
1 polymer ?
#
loop_
_entity_poly.entity_id
_entity_poly.type
_entity_poly.pdbx_seq_one_letter_code
_entity_poly.pdbx_strand_id
1 'polypeptide(L)'
;IRDSHWLVIYEHSLWKPDIPLTDVTEAQKQDIRIMEKRFRDMLYTPSALSEKEMQSIRKKYDFYRITYKNGKVAGRPIYFVRHSEAYERMVPDWDKDMFSRLGIEISDYFNLMKRVAIAYNNAEDASLKHELKQKFIAVYDNATDQGIAYGSCWGNIHHYGYSMRGLFVAYFLMKDVLGEAGKLEEAVRTLNWYAITNEVYPEPAVNGIDIDTFNTKLQGRIASILIMEDTPEKLQYLRSFSRWLDKGCLPAPGLAGSFKPDGACFHHCNNYPAYAVGGLDGATNMIYLLSGTEFRLSEQAHETVKKVLLTMRFYCNLKQWSLSMSGRHPNGGGSLIPIQYATMAIAGTPDGKQKYDPEMAAAYLRLVAYTEAPDKNAPDYLPKASTCHELEMKKLLEAQGFRPEPDPQGNLALGYGCVSVQRRDNWAAVVRGHSRYLWAAEHYLPANFYGRYLAHGSMQILTGKPDEMVTFATSGWQEAGFDWNRIPGVTSIHLPFDQLRARVLNVDTFSGMEEMLYSDEAFAGGLSQAHLNGNFGMVLHEHDKYNGSHRARKSFHFFDGTIVCLGTDIENLNTEYPTETTVFQLAATTPETRQYWESYQSDGQTYIDPNGVGYYISKASRPTARYEKNFPQVTVGERSTKPTSGDWVSLTLQHGKAPKGASYEYAVLPHTDAAALKAFAKKPTYKILRQDRNAHIVRSPADGLTSYVLFETPQALPDGGLLQKADTSCLVMIREYKDKLLLTVSQPDLALYRGPSDEAFDKDGKRIERSIYSRPWTDNESQEIPVTVTLKGQWKVAETPYCKVVSADKKQTVLRFTCRDAASLEVELKR
;
A
#
# COMPACT_ATOMS: atom_id res chain seq x y z
N ILE A 1 0.88 30.17 9.58
CA ILE A 1 0.53 30.13 8.16
C ILE A 1 1.74 29.57 7.46
N ARG A 2 1.64 28.37 6.95
CA ARG A 2 2.69 27.79 6.11
C ARG A 2 2.50 28.30 4.68
N ASP A 3 2.93 29.50 4.38
CA ASP A 3 3.03 30.01 3.00
C ASP A 3 4.22 29.38 2.24
N SER A 4 4.68 28.24 2.76
CA SER A 4 5.81 27.52 2.20
C SER A 4 5.59 27.07 0.76
N HIS A 5 4.33 26.86 0.33
CA HIS A 5 4.06 26.35 -1.02
C HIS A 5 4.45 27.33 -2.13
N TRP A 6 4.12 28.62 -1.99
CA TRP A 6 4.56 29.61 -2.99
C TRP A 6 6.08 29.79 -2.97
N LEU A 7 6.67 29.87 -1.78
CA LEU A 7 8.13 29.97 -1.64
C LEU A 7 8.84 28.75 -2.24
N VAL A 8 8.31 27.55 -2.02
CA VAL A 8 8.85 26.33 -2.61
C VAL A 8 8.76 26.35 -4.14
N ILE A 9 7.64 26.75 -4.71
CA ILE A 9 7.49 26.89 -6.17
C ILE A 9 8.48 27.92 -6.70
N TYR A 10 8.57 29.07 -6.04
CA TYR A 10 9.50 30.13 -6.43
C TYR A 10 10.96 29.67 -6.34
N GLU A 11 11.34 29.03 -5.26
CA GLU A 11 12.69 28.49 -5.08
C GLU A 11 13.06 27.49 -6.18
N HIS A 12 12.18 26.53 -6.46
CA HIS A 12 12.39 25.58 -7.55
C HIS A 12 12.44 26.26 -8.91
N SER A 13 11.70 27.34 -9.13
CA SER A 13 11.74 28.09 -10.40
C SER A 13 13.11 28.71 -10.66
N LEU A 14 13.93 28.91 -9.63
CA LEU A 14 15.31 29.42 -9.74
C LEU A 14 16.34 28.34 -10.02
N TRP A 15 15.99 27.06 -9.89
CA TRP A 15 16.90 25.95 -10.14
C TRP A 15 17.31 25.91 -11.59
N LYS A 16 18.58 25.56 -11.83
CA LYS A 16 19.17 25.55 -13.16
C LYS A 16 19.46 24.11 -13.58
N PRO A 17 19.37 23.82 -14.88
CA PRO A 17 19.73 22.50 -15.40
C PRO A 17 21.23 22.25 -15.26
N ASP A 18 21.58 21.03 -14.99
CA ASP A 18 22.95 20.49 -15.02
C ASP A 18 23.23 19.65 -16.28
N ILE A 19 22.18 19.29 -17.04
CA ILE A 19 22.30 18.64 -18.35
C ILE A 19 22.47 19.75 -19.40
N PRO A 20 23.47 19.65 -20.27
CA PRO A 20 23.72 20.70 -21.29
C PRO A 20 22.63 20.70 -22.37
N LEU A 21 22.45 21.87 -22.98
CA LEU A 21 21.63 22.01 -24.19
C LEU A 21 22.32 21.30 -25.37
N THR A 22 21.57 20.57 -26.16
CA THR A 22 21.98 19.94 -27.39
C THR A 22 20.91 20.07 -28.47
N ASP A 23 21.27 20.13 -29.72
CA ASP A 23 20.31 20.14 -30.83
C ASP A 23 19.44 18.88 -30.82
N VAL A 24 18.19 19.04 -31.21
CA VAL A 24 17.21 17.94 -31.27
C VAL A 24 17.37 17.21 -32.61
N THR A 25 17.71 15.94 -32.55
CA THR A 25 17.81 15.07 -33.73
C THR A 25 16.44 14.64 -34.26
N GLU A 26 16.35 14.19 -35.52
CA GLU A 26 15.10 13.64 -36.08
C GLU A 26 14.62 12.38 -35.33
N ALA A 27 15.52 11.55 -34.86
CA ALA A 27 15.17 10.38 -34.01
C ALA A 27 14.50 10.81 -32.69
N GLN A 28 15.06 11.85 -32.05
CA GLN A 28 14.48 12.40 -30.81
C GLN A 28 13.12 13.07 -31.04
N LYS A 29 12.95 13.79 -32.15
CA LYS A 29 11.65 14.33 -32.56
C LYS A 29 10.63 13.22 -32.78
N GLN A 30 11.04 12.08 -33.36
CA GLN A 30 10.17 10.92 -33.52
C GLN A 30 9.77 10.33 -32.15
N ASP A 31 10.68 10.21 -31.21
CA ASP A 31 10.41 9.76 -29.85
C ASP A 31 9.43 10.71 -29.14
N ILE A 32 9.63 12.02 -29.29
CA ILE A 32 8.73 13.04 -28.75
C ILE A 32 7.31 12.89 -29.34
N ARG A 33 7.18 12.71 -30.66
CA ARG A 33 5.88 12.46 -31.31
C ARG A 33 5.19 11.20 -30.78
N ILE A 34 5.96 10.14 -30.55
CA ILE A 34 5.43 8.91 -29.94
C ILE A 34 4.89 9.18 -28.53
N MET A 35 5.65 9.90 -27.69
CA MET A 35 5.23 10.26 -26.34
C MET A 35 4.02 11.18 -26.34
N GLU A 36 3.99 12.23 -27.18
CA GLU A 36 2.84 13.13 -27.32
C GLU A 36 1.58 12.38 -27.75
N LYS A 37 1.70 11.46 -28.71
CA LYS A 37 0.57 10.61 -29.13
C LYS A 37 0.08 9.71 -27.99
N ARG A 38 0.97 8.98 -27.34
CA ARG A 38 0.63 8.13 -26.20
C ARG A 38 -0.03 8.96 -25.09
N PHE A 39 0.52 10.10 -24.75
CA PHE A 39 -0.03 10.97 -23.73
C PHE A 39 -1.43 11.46 -24.10
N ARG A 40 -1.65 11.87 -25.35
CA ARG A 40 -2.96 12.24 -25.87
C ARG A 40 -3.96 11.08 -25.77
N ASP A 41 -3.56 9.89 -26.21
CA ASP A 41 -4.40 8.68 -26.16
C ASP A 41 -4.73 8.28 -24.72
N MET A 42 -3.87 8.61 -23.76
CA MET A 42 -4.10 8.40 -22.34
C MET A 42 -5.06 9.42 -21.72
N LEU A 43 -5.23 10.60 -22.28
CA LEU A 43 -6.05 11.67 -21.70
C LEU A 43 -7.54 11.57 -22.04
N TYR A 44 -7.89 10.97 -23.18
CA TYR A 44 -9.28 10.74 -23.56
C TYR A 44 -9.40 9.67 -24.64
N THR A 45 -10.57 9.06 -24.74
CA THR A 45 -10.93 8.16 -25.84
C THR A 45 -11.65 8.96 -26.90
N PRO A 46 -11.20 8.98 -28.16
CA PRO A 46 -11.92 9.61 -29.26
C PRO A 46 -13.35 9.05 -29.36
N SER A 47 -14.33 9.93 -29.40
CA SER A 47 -15.75 9.55 -29.52
C SER A 47 -16.52 10.69 -30.18
N ALA A 48 -17.64 10.34 -30.87
CA ALA A 48 -18.51 11.35 -31.41
C ALA A 48 -19.08 12.24 -30.29
N LEU A 49 -18.97 13.55 -30.47
CA LEU A 49 -19.47 14.53 -29.52
C LEU A 49 -21.01 14.52 -29.49
N SER A 50 -21.58 14.15 -28.33
CA SER A 50 -23.04 14.12 -28.20
C SER A 50 -23.64 15.51 -28.00
N GLU A 51 -24.86 15.72 -28.49
CA GLU A 51 -25.63 16.96 -28.28
C GLU A 51 -25.83 17.22 -26.76
N LYS A 52 -26.05 16.16 -25.96
CA LYS A 52 -26.18 16.25 -24.53
C LYS A 52 -24.91 16.83 -23.86
N GLU A 53 -23.73 16.40 -24.29
CA GLU A 53 -22.47 16.92 -23.77
C GLU A 53 -22.29 18.37 -24.17
N MET A 54 -22.60 18.74 -25.43
CA MET A 54 -22.53 20.12 -25.86
C MET A 54 -23.46 21.05 -25.09
N GLN A 55 -24.71 20.64 -24.87
CA GLN A 55 -25.65 21.41 -24.05
C GLN A 55 -25.14 21.59 -22.61
N SER A 56 -24.53 20.55 -22.03
CA SER A 56 -23.92 20.60 -20.71
C SER A 56 -22.74 21.58 -20.66
N ILE A 57 -21.87 21.55 -21.69
CA ILE A 57 -20.74 22.50 -21.81
C ILE A 57 -21.27 23.92 -21.95
N ARG A 58 -22.22 24.19 -22.86
CA ARG A 58 -22.83 25.51 -23.04
C ARG A 58 -23.43 26.05 -21.75
N LYS A 59 -24.24 25.23 -21.04
CA LYS A 59 -24.87 25.63 -19.77
C LYS A 59 -23.83 26.01 -18.70
N LYS A 60 -22.77 25.21 -18.56
CA LYS A 60 -21.68 25.50 -17.60
C LYS A 60 -20.88 26.74 -18.01
N TYR A 61 -20.58 26.88 -19.30
CA TYR A 61 -19.89 28.08 -19.80
C TYR A 61 -20.69 29.34 -19.54
N ASP A 62 -22.00 29.33 -19.82
CA ASP A 62 -22.89 30.49 -19.60
C ASP A 62 -22.94 30.87 -18.11
N PHE A 63 -22.85 29.89 -17.22
CA PHE A 63 -22.76 30.12 -15.78
C PHE A 63 -21.49 30.92 -15.41
N TYR A 64 -20.39 30.78 -16.17
CA TYR A 64 -19.14 31.55 -15.90
C TYR A 64 -19.26 33.03 -16.21
N ARG A 65 -20.26 33.47 -17.00
CA ARG A 65 -20.55 34.86 -17.37
C ARG A 65 -19.33 35.59 -17.93
N ILE A 66 -18.54 34.91 -18.76
CA ILE A 66 -17.34 35.49 -19.34
C ILE A 66 -17.74 36.49 -20.42
N THR A 67 -17.28 37.71 -20.33
CA THR A 67 -17.55 38.83 -21.23
C THR A 67 -16.27 39.58 -21.54
N TYR A 68 -16.25 40.23 -22.70
CA TYR A 68 -15.19 41.16 -23.10
C TYR A 68 -15.74 42.57 -23.19
N LYS A 69 -15.06 43.53 -22.55
CA LYS A 69 -15.38 44.93 -22.63
C LYS A 69 -14.10 45.75 -22.80
N ASN A 70 -13.98 46.48 -23.88
CA ASN A 70 -12.80 47.32 -24.18
C ASN A 70 -11.49 46.52 -24.11
N GLY A 71 -11.48 45.31 -24.69
CA GLY A 71 -10.32 44.40 -24.68
C GLY A 71 -10.00 43.72 -23.33
N LYS A 72 -10.78 43.98 -22.28
CA LYS A 72 -10.64 43.35 -20.98
C LYS A 72 -11.66 42.22 -20.82
N VAL A 73 -11.20 41.09 -20.34
CA VAL A 73 -12.07 39.94 -19.99
C VAL A 73 -12.58 40.12 -18.55
N ALA A 74 -13.79 39.66 -18.29
CA ALA A 74 -14.37 39.56 -16.95
C ALA A 74 -15.30 38.35 -16.89
N GLY A 75 -15.38 37.75 -15.70
CA GLY A 75 -16.23 36.58 -15.45
C GLY A 75 -16.50 36.42 -13.95
N ARG A 76 -17.16 35.36 -13.57
CA ARG A 76 -17.30 34.99 -12.15
C ARG A 76 -15.93 34.77 -11.52
N PRO A 77 -15.74 35.16 -10.23
CA PRO A 77 -14.46 34.92 -9.55
C PRO A 77 -14.17 33.44 -9.40
N ILE A 78 -12.92 33.06 -9.59
CA ILE A 78 -12.41 31.73 -9.26
C ILE A 78 -12.05 31.75 -7.77
N TYR A 79 -12.36 30.66 -7.05
CA TYR A 79 -11.94 30.53 -5.67
C TYR A 79 -11.44 29.12 -5.38
N PHE A 80 -10.69 28.99 -4.30
CA PHE A 80 -10.22 27.73 -3.77
C PHE A 80 -10.88 27.47 -2.41
N VAL A 81 -11.58 26.36 -2.27
CA VAL A 81 -12.41 26.05 -1.10
C VAL A 81 -11.64 26.16 0.23
N ARG A 82 -10.37 25.74 0.26
CA ARG A 82 -9.56 25.81 1.48
C ARG A 82 -9.21 27.24 1.91
N HIS A 83 -9.17 28.18 0.98
CA HIS A 83 -9.06 29.59 1.33
C HIS A 83 -10.33 30.05 2.04
N SER A 84 -11.51 29.65 1.55
CA SER A 84 -12.78 29.92 2.24
C SER A 84 -12.81 29.35 3.65
N GLU A 85 -12.38 28.12 3.83
CA GLU A 85 -12.26 27.48 5.15
C GLU A 85 -11.29 28.20 6.09
N ALA A 86 -10.22 28.76 5.55
CA ALA A 86 -9.29 29.60 6.33
C ALA A 86 -9.93 30.91 6.78
N TYR A 87 -10.65 31.58 5.89
CA TYR A 87 -11.37 32.79 6.22
C TYR A 87 -12.48 32.59 7.25
N GLU A 88 -13.22 31.48 7.14
CA GLU A 88 -14.25 31.10 8.13
C GLU A 88 -13.66 31.00 9.55
N ARG A 89 -12.41 30.56 9.68
CA ARG A 89 -11.74 30.48 10.97
C ARG A 89 -11.14 31.77 11.47
N MET A 90 -10.81 32.71 10.57
CA MET A 90 -10.06 33.91 10.89
C MET A 90 -10.91 35.21 10.92
N VAL A 91 -12.06 35.20 10.27
CA VAL A 91 -12.90 36.39 10.10
C VAL A 91 -14.22 36.20 10.86
N PRO A 92 -14.51 37.00 11.89
CA PRO A 92 -15.80 36.95 12.56
C PRO A 92 -16.95 37.17 11.57
N ASP A 93 -18.05 36.48 11.77
CA ASP A 93 -19.28 36.56 10.96
C ASP A 93 -19.06 36.31 9.45
N TRP A 94 -18.05 35.52 9.11
CA TRP A 94 -17.76 35.15 7.72
C TRP A 94 -18.94 34.41 7.05
N ASP A 95 -19.42 34.96 5.93
CA ASP A 95 -20.42 34.32 5.09
C ASP A 95 -19.76 33.19 4.28
N LYS A 96 -19.75 31.99 4.82
CA LYS A 96 -19.13 30.81 4.21
C LYS A 96 -19.76 30.41 2.88
N ASP A 97 -21.00 30.81 2.63
CA ASP A 97 -21.68 30.46 1.38
C ASP A 97 -21.42 31.48 0.27
N MET A 98 -20.79 32.63 0.60
CA MET A 98 -20.55 33.72 -0.34
C MET A 98 -19.77 33.24 -1.57
N PHE A 99 -18.68 32.51 -1.37
CA PHE A 99 -17.86 32.03 -2.50
C PHE A 99 -18.62 31.05 -3.41
N SER A 100 -19.38 30.13 -2.85
CA SER A 100 -20.16 29.18 -3.63
C SER A 100 -21.30 29.84 -4.43
N ARG A 101 -21.86 30.94 -3.91
CA ARG A 101 -22.91 31.70 -4.62
C ARG A 101 -22.35 32.59 -5.73
N LEU A 102 -21.20 33.21 -5.52
CA LEU A 102 -20.65 34.22 -6.42
C LEU A 102 -19.61 33.68 -7.38
N GLY A 103 -18.86 32.68 -6.96
CA GLY A 103 -17.69 32.19 -7.65
C GLY A 103 -17.84 30.80 -8.24
N ILE A 104 -16.69 30.32 -8.74
CA ILE A 104 -16.54 28.97 -9.30
C ILE A 104 -15.31 28.35 -8.61
N GLU A 105 -15.50 27.18 -8.00
CA GLU A 105 -14.38 26.46 -7.39
C GLU A 105 -13.35 26.09 -8.46
N ILE A 106 -12.06 26.20 -8.14
CA ILE A 106 -10.94 26.12 -9.07
C ILE A 106 -10.90 24.78 -9.84
N SER A 107 -11.21 23.67 -9.18
CA SER A 107 -11.25 22.36 -9.82
C SER A 107 -12.40 22.23 -10.80
N ASP A 108 -13.57 22.78 -10.48
CA ASP A 108 -14.72 22.84 -11.39
C ASP A 108 -14.41 23.71 -12.60
N TYR A 109 -13.69 24.82 -12.39
CA TYR A 109 -13.26 25.71 -13.47
C TYR A 109 -12.41 24.97 -14.48
N PHE A 110 -11.35 24.29 -14.03
CA PHE A 110 -10.46 23.55 -14.91
C PHE A 110 -11.11 22.28 -15.47
N ASN A 111 -12.08 21.72 -14.78
CA ASN A 111 -12.85 20.57 -15.31
C ASN A 111 -13.68 20.97 -16.53
N LEU A 112 -14.32 22.15 -16.54
CA LEU A 112 -14.96 22.66 -17.75
C LEU A 112 -13.94 22.92 -18.85
N MET A 113 -12.81 23.55 -18.53
CA MET A 113 -11.75 23.80 -19.51
C MET A 113 -11.27 22.51 -20.19
N LYS A 114 -11.05 21.43 -19.40
CA LYS A 114 -10.70 20.09 -19.91
C LYS A 114 -11.80 19.52 -20.80
N ARG A 115 -13.07 19.63 -20.41
CA ARG A 115 -14.20 19.14 -21.20
C ARG A 115 -14.32 19.86 -22.54
N VAL A 116 -14.11 21.18 -22.56
CA VAL A 116 -14.09 21.99 -23.79
C VAL A 116 -12.95 21.52 -24.70
N ALA A 117 -11.76 21.28 -24.15
CA ALA A 117 -10.60 20.79 -24.90
C ALA A 117 -10.84 19.40 -25.53
N ILE A 118 -11.41 18.47 -24.76
CA ILE A 118 -11.77 17.13 -25.28
C ILE A 118 -12.85 17.23 -26.35
N ALA A 119 -13.90 18.03 -26.11
CA ALA A 119 -14.98 18.24 -27.08
C ALA A 119 -14.46 18.85 -28.40
N TYR A 120 -13.53 19.80 -28.33
CA TYR A 120 -12.87 20.38 -29.49
C TYR A 120 -12.13 19.32 -30.32
N ASN A 121 -11.39 18.44 -29.66
CA ASN A 121 -10.63 17.37 -30.31
C ASN A 121 -11.55 16.26 -30.87
N ASN A 122 -12.76 16.11 -30.35
CA ASN A 122 -13.78 15.16 -30.83
C ASN A 122 -14.74 15.75 -31.86
N ALA A 123 -14.77 17.08 -32.00
CA ALA A 123 -15.69 17.73 -32.95
C ALA A 123 -15.25 17.55 -34.41
N GLU A 124 -16.16 17.07 -35.23
CA GLU A 124 -15.95 16.96 -36.69
C GLU A 124 -16.54 18.17 -37.45
N ASP A 125 -17.65 18.72 -36.96
CA ASP A 125 -18.28 19.90 -37.53
C ASP A 125 -17.45 21.18 -37.31
N ALA A 126 -17.17 21.90 -38.41
CA ALA A 126 -16.33 23.09 -38.39
C ALA A 126 -16.89 24.25 -37.55
N SER A 127 -18.22 24.43 -37.56
CA SER A 127 -18.89 25.49 -36.80
C SER A 127 -18.82 25.20 -35.29
N LEU A 128 -19.06 23.95 -34.93
CA LEU A 128 -18.96 23.48 -33.55
C LEU A 128 -17.53 23.57 -33.05
N LYS A 129 -16.57 23.20 -33.86
CA LYS A 129 -15.14 23.31 -33.55
C LYS A 129 -14.74 24.76 -33.34
N HIS A 130 -15.24 25.67 -34.15
CA HIS A 130 -15.04 27.10 -34.00
C HIS A 130 -15.64 27.63 -32.67
N GLU A 131 -16.87 27.25 -32.35
CA GLU A 131 -17.53 27.60 -31.08
C GLU A 131 -16.69 27.16 -29.89
N LEU A 132 -16.23 25.89 -29.87
CA LEU A 132 -15.44 25.34 -28.79
C LEU A 132 -14.07 26.02 -28.64
N LYS A 133 -13.43 26.38 -29.78
CA LYS A 133 -12.19 27.17 -29.78
C LYS A 133 -12.41 28.52 -29.11
N GLN A 134 -13.48 29.25 -29.48
CA GLN A 134 -13.79 30.55 -28.87
C GLN A 134 -14.07 30.45 -27.37
N LYS A 135 -14.84 29.44 -26.95
CA LYS A 135 -15.10 29.18 -25.53
C LYS A 135 -13.82 28.86 -24.78
N PHE A 136 -12.93 28.03 -25.34
CA PHE A 136 -11.65 27.71 -24.70
C PHE A 136 -10.79 28.97 -24.50
N ILE A 137 -10.63 29.79 -25.53
CA ILE A 137 -9.84 31.02 -25.44
C ILE A 137 -10.43 31.96 -24.37
N ALA A 138 -11.76 32.12 -24.33
CA ALA A 138 -12.41 32.96 -23.33
C ALA A 138 -12.19 32.46 -21.90
N VAL A 139 -12.27 31.14 -21.67
CA VAL A 139 -11.99 30.56 -20.36
C VAL A 139 -10.51 30.69 -20.00
N TYR A 140 -9.61 30.54 -20.98
CA TYR A 140 -8.18 30.77 -20.80
C TYR A 140 -7.88 32.21 -20.38
N ASP A 141 -8.39 33.21 -21.12
CA ASP A 141 -8.17 34.62 -20.85
C ASP A 141 -8.72 35.02 -19.48
N ASN A 142 -9.91 34.56 -19.12
CA ASN A 142 -10.50 34.79 -17.82
C ASN A 142 -9.71 34.17 -16.67
N ALA A 143 -9.17 32.99 -16.86
CA ALA A 143 -8.31 32.34 -15.86
C ALA A 143 -7.02 33.13 -15.66
N THR A 144 -6.37 33.52 -16.76
CA THR A 144 -5.13 34.33 -16.72
C THR A 144 -5.35 35.69 -16.06
N ASP A 145 -6.44 36.41 -16.40
CA ASP A 145 -6.82 37.68 -15.80
C ASP A 145 -7.02 37.56 -14.27
N GLN A 146 -7.52 36.40 -13.82
CA GLN A 146 -7.71 36.12 -12.38
C GLN A 146 -6.46 35.57 -11.70
N GLY A 147 -5.30 35.58 -12.35
CA GLY A 147 -4.02 35.22 -11.75
C GLY A 147 -3.64 33.76 -11.87
N ILE A 148 -4.27 32.99 -12.77
CA ILE A 148 -3.77 31.65 -13.15
C ILE A 148 -2.64 31.85 -14.17
N ALA A 149 -1.49 32.27 -13.66
CA ALA A 149 -0.36 32.72 -14.45
C ALA A 149 0.97 32.43 -13.72
N TYR A 150 2.07 32.49 -14.46
CA TYR A 150 3.42 32.37 -13.92
C TYR A 150 3.64 33.39 -12.78
N GLY A 151 4.22 32.92 -11.67
CA GLY A 151 4.56 33.77 -10.51
C GLY A 151 3.37 34.10 -9.60
N SER A 152 2.19 33.57 -9.86
CA SER A 152 0.99 33.91 -9.08
C SER A 152 0.99 33.31 -7.68
N CYS A 153 0.11 33.85 -6.81
CA CYS A 153 -0.06 33.41 -5.43
C CYS A 153 -1.05 32.25 -5.23
N TRP A 154 -1.53 31.63 -6.27
CA TRP A 154 -2.35 30.41 -6.17
C TRP A 154 -1.55 29.22 -5.64
N GLY A 155 -0.24 29.36 -5.43
CA GLY A 155 0.67 28.33 -4.93
C GLY A 155 0.41 27.83 -3.51
N ASN A 156 -0.45 28.49 -2.72
CA ASN A 156 -0.89 27.96 -1.42
C ASN A 156 -1.99 26.90 -1.55
N ILE A 157 -2.06 26.24 -2.67
CA ILE A 157 -3.00 25.16 -2.92
C ILE A 157 -2.34 23.86 -2.48
N HIS A 158 -2.68 23.41 -1.29
CA HIS A 158 -2.30 22.07 -0.84
C HIS A 158 -2.93 21.03 -1.79
N HIS A 159 -2.16 20.07 -2.24
CA HIS A 159 -2.58 19.10 -3.24
C HIS A 159 -3.05 19.74 -4.57
N TYR A 160 -2.34 20.78 -5.03
CA TYR A 160 -2.67 21.43 -6.31
C TYR A 160 -2.76 20.45 -7.49
N GLY A 161 -2.04 19.33 -7.43
CA GLY A 161 -2.15 18.25 -8.40
C GLY A 161 -3.54 17.64 -8.52
N TYR A 162 -4.38 17.71 -7.50
CA TYR A 162 -5.80 17.35 -7.60
C TYR A 162 -6.63 18.49 -8.22
N SER A 163 -6.47 19.70 -7.71
CA SER A 163 -7.31 20.83 -8.12
C SER A 163 -7.00 21.33 -9.52
N MET A 164 -5.76 21.21 -9.97
CA MET A 164 -5.31 21.78 -11.24
C MET A 164 -5.12 20.79 -12.39
N ARG A 165 -5.45 19.50 -12.20
CA ARG A 165 -5.29 18.48 -13.25
C ARG A 165 -5.95 18.86 -14.58
N GLY A 166 -7.15 19.42 -14.52
CA GLY A 166 -7.86 19.87 -15.70
C GLY A 166 -7.13 20.92 -16.50
N LEU A 167 -6.40 21.83 -15.82
CA LEU A 167 -5.58 22.86 -16.46
C LEU A 167 -4.47 22.22 -17.33
N PHE A 168 -3.69 21.30 -16.76
CA PHE A 168 -2.59 20.66 -17.48
C PHE A 168 -3.06 19.91 -18.72
N VAL A 169 -4.14 19.15 -18.58
CA VAL A 169 -4.75 18.40 -19.68
C VAL A 169 -5.27 19.34 -20.77
N ALA A 170 -6.03 20.36 -20.38
CA ALA A 170 -6.65 21.29 -21.29
C ALA A 170 -5.60 22.05 -22.14
N TYR A 171 -4.57 22.58 -21.49
CA TYR A 171 -3.53 23.32 -22.20
C TYR A 171 -2.78 22.43 -23.18
N PHE A 172 -2.39 21.23 -22.76
CA PHE A 172 -1.72 20.28 -23.64
C PHE A 172 -2.57 19.91 -24.86
N LEU A 173 -3.86 19.58 -24.65
CA LEU A 173 -4.75 19.22 -25.75
C LEU A 173 -5.05 20.37 -26.73
N MET A 174 -4.91 21.61 -26.26
CA MET A 174 -5.18 22.81 -27.04
C MET A 174 -3.91 23.57 -27.48
N LYS A 175 -2.74 22.87 -27.45
CA LYS A 175 -1.45 23.43 -27.84
C LYS A 175 -1.52 24.23 -29.14
N ASP A 176 -2.09 23.65 -30.20
CA ASP A 176 -2.16 24.30 -31.51
C ASP A 176 -3.06 25.54 -31.47
N VAL A 177 -4.19 25.48 -30.79
CA VAL A 177 -5.11 26.63 -30.60
C VAL A 177 -4.44 27.76 -29.84
N LEU A 178 -3.67 27.43 -28.80
CA LEU A 178 -2.89 28.42 -28.02
C LEU A 178 -1.78 29.04 -28.89
N GLY A 179 -1.15 28.24 -29.74
CA GLY A 179 -0.15 28.73 -30.72
C GLY A 179 -0.74 29.70 -31.72
N GLU A 180 -1.86 29.32 -32.36
CA GLU A 180 -2.59 30.18 -33.31
C GLU A 180 -3.08 31.50 -32.68
N ALA A 181 -3.43 31.47 -31.40
CA ALA A 181 -3.84 32.65 -30.63
C ALA A 181 -2.68 33.48 -30.07
N GLY A 182 -1.42 33.09 -30.30
CA GLY A 182 -0.25 33.77 -29.74
C GLY A 182 -0.09 33.63 -28.21
N LYS A 183 -0.67 32.61 -27.62
CA LYS A 183 -0.75 32.41 -26.15
C LYS A 183 0.09 31.23 -25.66
N LEU A 184 0.76 30.50 -26.54
CA LEU A 184 1.45 29.26 -26.19
C LEU A 184 2.61 29.49 -25.22
N GLU A 185 3.43 30.52 -25.42
CA GLU A 185 4.56 30.83 -24.54
C GLU A 185 4.12 31.10 -23.10
N GLU A 186 3.07 31.90 -22.94
CA GLU A 186 2.49 32.19 -21.62
C GLU A 186 1.89 30.95 -20.97
N ALA A 187 1.20 30.11 -21.75
CA ALA A 187 0.64 28.86 -21.28
C ALA A 187 1.73 27.87 -20.81
N VAL A 188 2.82 27.75 -21.55
CA VAL A 188 3.99 26.93 -21.17
C VAL A 188 4.59 27.44 -19.85
N ARG A 189 4.81 28.74 -19.71
CA ARG A 189 5.34 29.33 -18.47
C ARG A 189 4.42 29.07 -17.27
N THR A 190 3.10 29.18 -17.49
CA THR A 190 2.08 28.91 -16.47
C THR A 190 2.11 27.45 -16.04
N LEU A 191 2.15 26.50 -17.00
CA LEU A 191 2.22 25.08 -16.65
C LEU A 191 3.51 24.72 -15.93
N ASN A 192 4.66 25.25 -16.39
CA ASN A 192 5.95 25.03 -15.72
C ASN A 192 5.96 25.53 -14.27
N TRP A 193 5.33 26.64 -14.00
CA TRP A 193 5.16 27.18 -12.65
C TRP A 193 4.35 26.25 -11.76
N TYR A 194 3.15 25.87 -12.17
CA TYR A 194 2.26 25.04 -11.37
C TYR A 194 2.69 23.57 -11.28
N ALA A 195 3.36 23.03 -12.29
CA ALA A 195 3.93 21.68 -12.25
C ALA A 195 5.24 21.59 -11.46
N ILE A 196 5.81 22.73 -11.05
CA ILE A 196 7.15 22.79 -10.43
C ILE A 196 8.16 22.03 -11.31
N THR A 197 8.14 22.31 -12.62
CA THR A 197 8.86 21.51 -13.61
C THR A 197 10.37 21.50 -13.35
N ASN A 198 10.93 22.62 -12.87
CA ASN A 198 12.37 22.73 -12.59
C ASN A 198 12.85 21.82 -11.44
N GLU A 199 11.96 21.20 -10.67
CA GLU A 199 12.32 20.18 -9.66
C GLU A 199 13.10 19.00 -10.28
N VAL A 200 12.95 18.78 -11.59
CA VAL A 200 13.65 17.68 -12.30
C VAL A 200 15.10 18.03 -12.67
N TYR A 201 15.49 19.30 -12.60
CA TYR A 201 16.81 19.73 -13.11
C TYR A 201 18.01 19.15 -12.35
N PRO A 202 18.08 19.24 -11.02
CA PRO A 202 19.21 18.64 -10.31
C PRO A 202 19.07 17.12 -10.28
N GLU A 203 20.20 16.44 -10.36
CA GLU A 203 20.20 14.99 -10.10
C GLU A 203 19.79 14.73 -8.63
N PRO A 204 18.80 13.86 -8.38
CA PRO A 204 18.42 13.53 -7.02
C PRO A 204 19.59 12.90 -6.23
N ALA A 205 19.86 13.41 -5.04
CA ALA A 205 20.92 12.91 -4.16
C ALA A 205 20.59 11.53 -3.55
N VAL A 206 19.29 11.24 -3.39
CA VAL A 206 18.76 10.02 -2.76
C VAL A 206 17.73 9.38 -3.69
N ASN A 207 17.69 8.05 -3.69
CA ASN A 207 16.68 7.30 -4.42
C ASN A 207 15.29 7.45 -3.81
N GLY A 208 14.29 7.38 -4.66
CA GLY A 208 12.88 7.39 -4.27
C GLY A 208 12.29 8.79 -4.19
N ILE A 209 11.01 8.85 -4.50
CA ILE A 209 10.16 10.03 -4.30
C ILE A 209 8.90 9.60 -3.56
N ASP A 210 8.19 10.55 -2.97
CA ASP A 210 6.94 10.28 -2.26
C ASP A 210 5.85 9.78 -3.21
N ILE A 211 4.99 8.87 -2.75
CA ILE A 211 3.93 8.26 -3.55
C ILE A 211 2.91 9.29 -4.04
N ASP A 212 2.66 10.34 -3.26
CA ASP A 212 1.78 11.43 -3.68
C ASP A 212 2.35 12.24 -4.85
N THR A 213 3.65 12.28 -5.01
CA THR A 213 4.29 12.89 -6.19
C THR A 213 3.97 12.09 -7.44
N PHE A 214 4.03 10.76 -7.38
CA PHE A 214 3.58 9.90 -8.49
C PHE A 214 2.11 10.13 -8.81
N ASN A 215 1.26 10.19 -7.80
CA ASN A 215 -0.18 10.34 -7.96
C ASN A 215 -0.57 11.73 -8.47
N THR A 216 0.03 12.80 -7.93
CA THR A 216 -0.53 14.16 -8.08
C THR A 216 0.27 15.06 -9.01
N LYS A 217 1.57 14.81 -9.20
CA LYS A 217 2.45 15.75 -9.90
C LYS A 217 2.91 15.27 -11.28
N LEU A 218 3.04 13.96 -11.50
CA LEU A 218 3.64 13.44 -12.74
C LEU A 218 2.89 13.85 -14.00
N GLN A 219 1.56 13.73 -14.00
CA GLN A 219 0.75 14.09 -15.15
C GLN A 219 0.91 15.56 -15.54
N GLY A 220 0.85 16.46 -14.56
CA GLY A 220 1.06 17.88 -14.79
C GLY A 220 2.47 18.19 -15.26
N ARG A 221 3.46 17.54 -14.69
CA ARG A 221 4.87 17.76 -15.02
C ARG A 221 5.21 17.32 -16.42
N ILE A 222 4.78 16.13 -16.84
CA ILE A 222 5.00 15.70 -18.24
C ILE A 222 4.20 16.54 -19.23
N ALA A 223 2.97 16.95 -18.89
CA ALA A 223 2.19 17.86 -19.73
C ALA A 223 2.90 19.20 -19.94
N SER A 224 3.50 19.77 -18.87
CA SER A 224 4.25 21.03 -18.94
C SER A 224 5.50 20.96 -19.81
N ILE A 225 6.05 19.78 -20.02
CA ILE A 225 7.18 19.56 -20.91
C ILE A 225 6.71 19.28 -22.34
N LEU A 226 5.74 18.38 -22.52
CA LEU A 226 5.26 17.99 -23.85
C LEU A 226 4.53 19.12 -24.60
N ILE A 227 3.98 20.09 -23.89
CA ILE A 227 3.37 21.28 -24.53
C ILE A 227 4.39 22.19 -25.22
N MET A 228 5.66 22.13 -24.82
CA MET A 228 6.74 22.97 -25.41
C MET A 228 6.95 22.62 -26.88
N GLU A 229 7.48 23.60 -27.65
CA GLU A 229 8.03 23.31 -28.96
C GLU A 229 9.26 22.41 -28.91
N ASP A 230 9.56 21.66 -29.96
CA ASP A 230 10.67 20.72 -30.05
C ASP A 230 12.03 21.42 -30.14
N THR A 231 12.42 22.02 -29.03
CA THR A 231 13.64 22.83 -28.85
C THR A 231 14.69 22.10 -28.01
N PRO A 232 15.94 22.55 -28.01
CA PRO A 232 16.96 22.06 -27.09
C PRO A 232 16.55 22.11 -25.62
N GLU A 233 15.77 23.10 -25.19
CA GLU A 233 15.24 23.23 -23.85
C GLU A 233 14.24 22.12 -23.51
N LYS A 234 13.33 21.78 -24.43
CA LYS A 234 12.41 20.65 -24.24
C LYS A 234 13.18 19.33 -24.09
N LEU A 235 14.20 19.11 -24.91
CA LEU A 235 15.07 17.93 -24.83
C LEU A 235 15.79 17.87 -23.48
N GLN A 236 16.32 18.99 -23.00
CA GLN A 236 16.95 19.10 -21.70
C GLN A 236 15.99 18.76 -20.56
N TYR A 237 14.74 19.25 -20.60
CA TYR A 237 13.69 18.87 -19.65
C TYR A 237 13.34 17.39 -19.71
N LEU A 238 13.21 16.81 -20.89
CA LEU A 238 12.88 15.38 -21.03
C LEU A 238 13.98 14.49 -20.46
N ARG A 239 15.23 14.81 -20.70
CA ARG A 239 16.38 14.09 -20.12
C ARG A 239 16.45 14.25 -18.61
N SER A 240 16.22 15.46 -18.11
CA SER A 240 16.18 15.73 -16.68
C SER A 240 15.02 15.00 -16.01
N PHE A 241 13.84 15.01 -16.62
CA PHE A 241 12.65 14.30 -16.15
C PHE A 241 12.87 12.78 -16.11
N SER A 242 13.43 12.21 -17.17
CA SER A 242 13.73 10.78 -17.22
C SER A 242 14.69 10.37 -16.10
N ARG A 243 15.79 11.11 -15.92
CA ARG A 243 16.77 10.88 -14.85
C ARG A 243 16.14 11.01 -13.45
N TRP A 244 15.37 12.07 -13.23
CA TRP A 244 14.68 12.31 -11.96
C TRP A 244 13.68 11.20 -11.64
N LEU A 245 12.88 10.78 -12.62
CA LEU A 245 11.91 9.71 -12.47
C LEU A 245 12.58 8.34 -12.26
N ASP A 246 13.66 8.08 -12.98
CA ASP A 246 14.47 6.86 -12.82
C ASP A 246 14.93 6.69 -11.37
N LYS A 247 15.57 7.72 -10.81
CA LYS A 247 15.94 7.75 -9.39
C LYS A 247 14.75 7.62 -8.46
N GLY A 248 13.63 8.26 -8.80
CA GLY A 248 12.39 8.19 -8.05
C GLY A 248 11.77 6.79 -7.98
N CYS A 249 12.00 5.96 -9.00
CA CYS A 249 11.52 4.58 -9.08
C CYS A 249 12.48 3.56 -8.45
N LEU A 250 13.68 3.94 -8.03
CA LEU A 250 14.60 3.04 -7.34
C LEU A 250 14.19 2.86 -5.86
N PRO A 251 14.58 1.73 -5.24
CA PRO A 251 14.30 1.52 -3.82
C PRO A 251 14.90 2.63 -2.94
N ALA A 252 14.07 3.22 -2.11
CA ALA A 252 14.45 4.31 -1.20
C ALA A 252 14.98 3.77 0.14
N PRO A 253 15.93 4.45 0.77
CA PRO A 253 16.41 4.06 2.09
C PRO A 253 15.37 4.30 3.19
N GLY A 254 15.49 3.59 4.29
CA GLY A 254 14.68 3.76 5.48
C GLY A 254 13.18 3.74 5.22
N LEU A 255 12.47 4.68 5.81
CA LEU A 255 11.00 4.85 5.66
C LEU A 255 10.63 5.99 4.70
N ALA A 256 11.62 6.67 4.12
CA ALA A 256 11.40 7.68 3.09
C ALA A 256 11.07 7.06 1.73
N GLY A 257 10.51 7.85 0.83
CA GLY A 257 10.18 7.43 -0.54
C GLY A 257 9.12 6.34 -0.63
N SER A 258 8.83 5.93 -1.86
CA SER A 258 7.70 5.03 -2.12
C SER A 258 8.07 3.55 -2.13
N PHE A 259 9.11 3.17 -2.86
CA PHE A 259 9.40 1.76 -3.12
C PHE A 259 10.50 1.22 -2.20
N LYS A 260 10.33 -0.01 -1.73
CA LYS A 260 11.26 -0.68 -0.81
C LYS A 260 11.91 -1.91 -1.44
N PRO A 261 13.08 -2.33 -0.93
CA PRO A 261 13.81 -3.47 -1.50
C PRO A 261 13.01 -4.78 -1.54
N ASP A 262 12.09 -4.98 -0.60
CA ASP A 262 11.23 -6.17 -0.51
C ASP A 262 9.97 -6.10 -1.38
N GLY A 263 9.71 -4.98 -2.04
CA GLY A 263 8.53 -4.76 -2.86
C GLY A 263 7.38 -4.07 -2.14
N ALA A 264 7.55 -3.63 -0.90
CA ALA A 264 6.59 -2.77 -0.22
C ALA A 264 6.49 -1.40 -0.90
N CYS A 265 5.31 -0.80 -0.83
CA CYS A 265 5.06 0.54 -1.36
C CYS A 265 4.54 1.44 -0.24
N PHE A 266 5.30 2.48 0.05
CA PHE A 266 5.13 3.31 1.23
C PHE A 266 4.35 4.59 0.99
N HIS A 267 3.59 4.95 1.99
CA HIS A 267 3.12 6.30 2.30
C HIS A 267 2.97 6.42 3.82
N HIS A 268 3.10 7.62 4.37
CA HIS A 268 3.10 7.84 5.83
C HIS A 268 4.03 6.87 6.59
N CYS A 269 5.20 6.61 6.01
CA CYS A 269 6.24 5.77 6.60
C CYS A 269 5.81 4.32 6.90
N ASN A 270 4.94 3.75 6.09
CA ASN A 270 4.56 2.34 6.18
C ASN A 270 4.08 1.79 4.82
N ASN A 271 4.03 0.48 4.67
CA ASN A 271 3.41 -0.13 3.50
C ASN A 271 1.92 0.23 3.45
N TYR A 272 1.49 0.89 2.39
CA TYR A 272 0.18 1.53 2.34
C TYR A 272 -0.53 1.32 0.99
N PRO A 273 -1.18 0.15 0.79
CA PRO A 273 -1.81 -0.19 -0.49
C PRO A 273 -2.81 0.85 -1.00
N ALA A 274 -3.60 1.45 -0.10
CA ALA A 274 -4.62 2.43 -0.49
C ALA A 274 -4.05 3.71 -1.14
N TYR A 275 -2.84 4.10 -0.77
CA TYR A 275 -2.11 5.18 -1.46
C TYR A 275 -1.28 4.67 -2.62
N ALA A 276 -0.73 3.46 -2.48
CA ALA A 276 0.10 2.84 -3.51
C ALA A 276 -0.64 2.74 -4.86
N VAL A 277 -1.92 2.35 -4.86
CA VAL A 277 -2.69 2.24 -6.10
C VAL A 277 -2.78 3.56 -6.86
N GLY A 278 -2.89 4.70 -6.18
CA GLY A 278 -2.86 6.02 -6.83
C GLY A 278 -1.50 6.37 -7.44
N GLY A 279 -0.42 6.14 -6.69
CA GLY A 279 0.93 6.44 -7.17
C GLY A 279 1.42 5.48 -8.24
N LEU A 280 1.07 4.21 -8.16
CA LEU A 280 1.40 3.22 -9.18
C LEU A 280 0.75 3.52 -10.53
N ASP A 281 -0.42 4.15 -10.52
CA ASP A 281 -1.00 4.65 -11.77
C ASP A 281 -0.06 5.67 -12.45
N GLY A 282 0.44 6.64 -11.69
CA GLY A 282 1.41 7.59 -12.21
C GLY A 282 2.69 6.92 -12.70
N ALA A 283 3.27 6.03 -11.91
CA ALA A 283 4.52 5.34 -12.24
C ALA A 283 4.36 4.45 -13.49
N THR A 284 3.34 3.61 -13.55
CA THR A 284 3.12 2.69 -14.68
C THR A 284 2.81 3.42 -15.97
N ASN A 285 2.00 4.49 -15.91
CA ASN A 285 1.71 5.32 -17.06
C ASN A 285 2.97 6.00 -17.61
N MET A 286 3.87 6.48 -16.76
CA MET A 286 5.12 7.09 -17.20
C MET A 286 6.10 6.06 -17.78
N ILE A 287 6.20 4.88 -17.17
CA ILE A 287 7.00 3.78 -17.73
C ILE A 287 6.52 3.43 -19.14
N TYR A 288 5.20 3.28 -19.35
CA TYR A 288 4.63 3.06 -20.67
C TYR A 288 4.91 4.22 -21.63
N LEU A 289 4.68 5.45 -21.17
CA LEU A 289 4.87 6.65 -22.00
C LEU A 289 6.29 6.72 -22.58
N LEU A 290 7.29 6.42 -21.75
CA LEU A 290 8.70 6.53 -22.10
C LEU A 290 9.27 5.26 -22.76
N SER A 291 8.56 4.13 -22.69
CA SER A 291 9.07 2.84 -23.18
C SER A 291 9.37 2.86 -24.68
N GLY A 292 10.49 2.24 -25.08
CA GLY A 292 10.93 2.17 -26.45
C GLY A 292 11.42 3.50 -27.04
N THR A 293 11.66 4.52 -26.20
CA THR A 293 12.27 5.80 -26.58
C THR A 293 13.64 5.99 -25.93
N GLU A 294 14.39 7.01 -26.34
CA GLU A 294 15.64 7.42 -25.67
C GLU A 294 15.44 7.71 -24.16
N PHE A 295 14.25 8.13 -23.78
CA PHE A 295 13.90 8.58 -22.43
C PHE A 295 13.42 7.47 -21.50
N ARG A 296 13.45 6.22 -21.94
CA ARG A 296 13.01 5.07 -21.14
C ARG A 296 13.78 5.00 -19.81
N LEU A 297 13.13 4.51 -18.79
CA LEU A 297 13.76 4.26 -17.50
C LEU A 297 14.76 3.09 -17.58
N SER A 298 15.67 3.04 -16.65
CA SER A 298 16.61 1.92 -16.49
C SER A 298 15.87 0.62 -16.22
N GLU A 299 16.49 -0.50 -16.55
CA GLU A 299 16.00 -1.83 -16.23
C GLU A 299 15.69 -1.97 -14.73
N GLN A 300 16.58 -1.46 -13.87
CA GLN A 300 16.41 -1.51 -12.43
C GLN A 300 15.20 -0.71 -11.92
N ALA A 301 14.95 0.48 -12.43
CA ALA A 301 13.81 1.30 -12.07
C ALA A 301 12.49 0.66 -12.52
N HIS A 302 12.45 0.19 -13.77
CA HIS A 302 11.29 -0.54 -14.30
C HIS A 302 11.00 -1.83 -13.52
N GLU A 303 12.04 -2.62 -13.22
CA GLU A 303 11.93 -3.86 -12.44
C GLU A 303 11.43 -3.58 -11.00
N THR A 304 11.83 -2.47 -10.39
CA THR A 304 11.36 -2.08 -9.06
C THR A 304 9.84 -1.88 -9.04
N VAL A 305 9.29 -1.15 -10.00
CA VAL A 305 7.84 -0.91 -10.09
C VAL A 305 7.10 -2.21 -10.41
N LYS A 306 7.63 -3.03 -11.32
CA LYS A 306 7.10 -4.36 -11.62
C LYS A 306 7.06 -5.24 -10.37
N LYS A 307 8.14 -5.29 -9.60
CA LYS A 307 8.24 -6.04 -8.35
C LYS A 307 7.17 -5.61 -7.35
N VAL A 308 6.96 -4.31 -7.19
CA VAL A 308 5.93 -3.78 -6.28
C VAL A 308 4.54 -4.26 -6.69
N LEU A 309 4.20 -4.20 -7.97
CA LEU A 309 2.91 -4.68 -8.48
C LEU A 309 2.74 -6.19 -8.27
N LEU A 310 3.75 -6.98 -8.55
CA LEU A 310 3.72 -8.43 -8.34
C LEU A 310 3.65 -8.79 -6.85
N THR A 311 4.27 -8.01 -5.99
CA THR A 311 4.16 -8.14 -4.53
C THR A 311 2.74 -7.83 -4.07
N MET A 312 2.13 -6.74 -4.56
CA MET A 312 0.73 -6.42 -4.27
C MET A 312 -0.23 -7.52 -4.71
N ARG A 313 -0.08 -8.01 -5.92
CA ARG A 313 -0.87 -9.14 -6.45
C ARG A 313 -0.74 -10.40 -5.57
N PHE A 314 0.42 -10.60 -4.91
CA PHE A 314 0.65 -11.74 -4.04
C PHE A 314 -0.03 -11.59 -2.67
N TYR A 315 0.05 -10.43 -2.02
CA TYR A 315 -0.60 -10.23 -0.73
C TYR A 315 -2.09 -9.88 -0.83
N CYS A 316 -2.58 -9.51 -2.01
CA CYS A 316 -4.01 -9.42 -2.29
C CYS A 316 -4.56 -10.78 -2.70
N ASN A 317 -5.79 -11.10 -2.32
CA ASN A 317 -6.51 -12.19 -2.99
C ASN A 317 -7.48 -11.61 -4.02
N LEU A 318 -7.22 -11.89 -5.29
CA LEU A 318 -7.66 -11.08 -6.41
C LEU A 318 -7.36 -9.60 -6.15
N LYS A 319 -8.38 -8.78 -5.97
CA LYS A 319 -8.23 -7.33 -5.76
C LYS A 319 -8.12 -6.91 -4.29
N GLN A 320 -8.46 -7.78 -3.33
CA GLN A 320 -8.60 -7.42 -1.93
C GLN A 320 -7.31 -7.62 -1.14
N TRP A 321 -6.83 -6.57 -0.47
CA TRP A 321 -5.84 -6.69 0.60
C TRP A 321 -6.52 -6.88 1.96
N SER A 322 -5.76 -7.32 2.98
CA SER A 322 -6.32 -7.51 4.32
C SER A 322 -6.69 -6.18 4.98
N LEU A 323 -7.66 -6.22 5.90
CA LEU A 323 -8.05 -5.05 6.70
C LEU A 323 -6.88 -4.42 7.43
N SER A 324 -5.96 -5.24 7.92
CA SER A 324 -4.77 -4.79 8.65
C SER A 324 -3.82 -3.93 7.83
N MET A 325 -3.91 -3.97 6.50
CA MET A 325 -3.08 -3.20 5.57
C MET A 325 -3.79 -1.95 5.03
N SER A 326 -5.02 -1.70 5.45
CA SER A 326 -5.86 -0.63 4.90
C SER A 326 -5.53 0.78 5.42
N GLY A 327 -4.57 0.93 6.32
CA GLY A 327 -4.18 2.21 6.89
C GLY A 327 -5.34 2.86 7.65
N ARG A 328 -5.70 4.09 7.24
CA ARG A 328 -6.81 4.84 7.84
C ARG A 328 -8.20 4.45 7.33
N HIS A 329 -8.31 3.48 6.41
CA HIS A 329 -9.58 3.10 5.76
C HIS A 329 -9.89 1.61 5.91
N PRO A 330 -9.96 1.06 7.14
CA PRO A 330 -10.20 -0.37 7.35
C PRO A 330 -11.69 -0.77 7.17
N ASN A 331 -12.44 -0.03 6.37
CA ASN A 331 -13.85 -0.29 6.06
C ASN A 331 -14.07 -1.21 4.84
N GLY A 332 -13.00 -1.77 4.27
CA GLY A 332 -13.09 -2.67 3.14
C GLY A 332 -13.30 -1.99 1.79
N GLY A 333 -13.16 -0.66 1.71
CA GLY A 333 -13.42 0.12 0.49
C GLY A 333 -12.32 0.11 -0.56
N GLY A 334 -11.11 -0.33 -0.22
CA GLY A 334 -9.95 -0.28 -1.10
C GLY A 334 -9.69 -1.60 -1.85
N SER A 335 -9.26 -1.51 -3.08
CA SER A 335 -8.86 -2.65 -3.89
C SER A 335 -7.75 -2.33 -4.87
N LEU A 336 -7.02 -3.37 -5.27
CA LEU A 336 -6.05 -3.35 -6.35
C LEU A 336 -6.68 -2.84 -7.65
N ILE A 337 -5.91 -2.13 -8.47
CA ILE A 337 -6.36 -1.59 -9.77
C ILE A 337 -5.72 -2.39 -10.91
N PRO A 338 -6.48 -3.27 -11.59
CA PRO A 338 -5.93 -4.18 -12.60
C PRO A 338 -5.26 -3.49 -13.79
N ILE A 339 -5.78 -2.34 -14.23
CA ILE A 339 -5.27 -1.66 -15.43
C ILE A 339 -3.78 -1.30 -15.33
N GLN A 340 -3.24 -1.14 -14.13
CA GLN A 340 -1.81 -0.89 -13.91
C GLN A 340 -0.94 -2.05 -14.41
N TYR A 341 -1.41 -3.28 -14.23
CA TYR A 341 -0.75 -4.50 -14.72
C TYR A 341 -0.79 -4.58 -16.25
N ALA A 342 -1.91 -4.21 -16.86
CA ALA A 342 -2.03 -4.14 -18.31
C ALA A 342 -1.11 -3.06 -18.90
N THR A 343 -1.03 -1.90 -18.27
CA THR A 343 -0.14 -0.79 -18.68
C THR A 343 1.32 -1.24 -18.64
N MET A 344 1.73 -1.95 -17.60
CA MET A 344 3.07 -2.53 -17.53
C MET A 344 3.28 -3.64 -18.58
N ALA A 345 2.26 -4.43 -18.87
CA ALA A 345 2.36 -5.46 -19.92
C ALA A 345 2.66 -4.85 -21.29
N ILE A 346 1.99 -3.75 -21.66
CA ILE A 346 2.21 -3.06 -22.94
C ILE A 346 3.46 -2.17 -22.96
N ALA A 347 4.01 -1.83 -21.77
CA ALA A 347 5.29 -1.14 -21.69
C ALA A 347 6.47 -2.04 -22.08
N GLY A 348 6.28 -3.36 -22.12
CA GLY A 348 7.31 -4.34 -22.42
C GLY A 348 8.09 -4.80 -21.19
N THR A 349 9.08 -5.67 -21.44
CA THR A 349 9.96 -6.17 -20.36
C THR A 349 10.93 -5.09 -19.86
N PRO A 350 11.36 -5.16 -18.59
CA PRO A 350 12.29 -4.17 -18.02
C PRO A 350 13.60 -4.00 -18.81
N ASP A 351 14.12 -5.07 -19.39
CA ASP A 351 15.31 -5.05 -20.26
C ASP A 351 15.04 -4.48 -21.68
N GLY A 352 13.78 -4.18 -22.00
CA GLY A 352 13.34 -3.63 -23.27
C GLY A 352 13.41 -4.59 -24.45
N LYS A 353 13.64 -5.90 -24.23
CA LYS A 353 13.78 -6.88 -25.32
C LYS A 353 12.47 -7.37 -25.90
N GLN A 354 11.40 -7.41 -25.09
CA GLN A 354 10.08 -7.84 -25.53
C GLN A 354 9.09 -6.69 -25.50
N LYS A 355 8.27 -6.61 -26.54
CA LYS A 355 7.23 -5.58 -26.69
C LYS A 355 6.14 -5.66 -25.61
N TYR A 356 5.85 -6.87 -25.16
CA TYR A 356 4.89 -7.16 -24.08
C TYR A 356 5.61 -7.89 -22.94
N ASP A 357 5.28 -7.56 -21.70
CA ASP A 357 5.74 -8.31 -20.54
C ASP A 357 4.76 -9.48 -20.29
N PRO A 358 5.18 -10.74 -20.49
CA PRO A 358 4.28 -11.89 -20.38
C PRO A 358 3.80 -12.15 -18.96
N GLU A 359 4.61 -11.86 -17.95
CA GLU A 359 4.26 -12.04 -16.54
C GLU A 359 3.19 -11.02 -16.11
N MET A 360 3.36 -9.76 -16.50
CA MET A 360 2.38 -8.71 -16.24
C MET A 360 1.07 -8.96 -16.99
N ALA A 361 1.15 -9.44 -18.23
CA ALA A 361 -0.04 -9.80 -19.02
C ALA A 361 -0.83 -10.94 -18.38
N ALA A 362 -0.15 -11.98 -17.94
CA ALA A 362 -0.77 -13.14 -17.27
C ALA A 362 -1.42 -12.74 -15.93
N ALA A 363 -0.74 -11.91 -15.15
CA ALA A 363 -1.29 -11.38 -13.90
C ALA A 363 -2.54 -10.53 -14.14
N TYR A 364 -2.49 -9.64 -15.11
CA TYR A 364 -3.66 -8.84 -15.50
C TYR A 364 -4.87 -9.69 -15.90
N LEU A 365 -4.65 -10.67 -16.78
CA LEU A 365 -5.74 -11.53 -17.29
C LEU A 365 -6.42 -12.32 -16.17
N ARG A 366 -5.68 -12.75 -15.16
CA ARG A 366 -6.27 -13.36 -13.96
C ARG A 366 -7.10 -12.36 -13.16
N LEU A 367 -6.57 -11.17 -12.93
CA LEU A 367 -7.24 -10.13 -12.13
C LEU A 367 -8.57 -9.67 -12.73
N VAL A 368 -8.73 -9.75 -14.07
CA VAL A 368 -9.94 -9.34 -14.78
C VAL A 368 -10.80 -10.52 -15.25
N ALA A 369 -10.51 -11.74 -14.78
CA ALA A 369 -11.25 -12.93 -15.21
C ALA A 369 -12.76 -12.83 -14.96
N TYR A 370 -13.17 -12.13 -13.90
CA TYR A 370 -14.56 -11.92 -13.50
C TYR A 370 -15.14 -10.57 -13.95
N THR A 371 -14.38 -9.78 -14.72
CA THR A 371 -14.85 -8.47 -15.16
C THR A 371 -15.66 -8.57 -16.43
N GLU A 372 -16.92 -8.22 -16.33
CA GLU A 372 -17.86 -8.14 -17.48
C GLU A 372 -18.08 -6.69 -17.98
N ALA A 373 -17.73 -5.71 -17.16
CA ALA A 373 -17.87 -4.28 -17.44
C ALA A 373 -16.56 -3.54 -17.09
N PRO A 374 -16.35 -2.34 -17.66
CA PRO A 374 -15.20 -1.50 -17.32
C PRO A 374 -15.07 -1.26 -15.81
N ASP A 375 -13.84 -1.21 -15.31
CA ASP A 375 -13.58 -0.87 -13.91
C ASP A 375 -14.02 0.57 -13.63
N LYS A 376 -15.13 0.73 -12.93
CA LYS A 376 -15.67 2.03 -12.54
C LYS A 376 -14.83 2.73 -11.47
N ASN A 377 -13.96 1.97 -10.81
CA ASN A 377 -13.07 2.48 -9.75
C ASN A 377 -11.71 2.93 -10.30
N ALA A 378 -11.45 2.76 -11.59
CA ALA A 378 -10.29 3.38 -12.20
C ALA A 378 -10.36 4.90 -11.94
N PRO A 379 -9.34 5.51 -11.29
CA PRO A 379 -9.39 6.92 -10.93
C PRO A 379 -9.68 7.81 -12.14
N ASP A 380 -10.64 8.71 -12.02
CA ASP A 380 -11.08 9.59 -13.12
C ASP A 380 -10.01 10.52 -13.67
N TYR A 381 -8.94 10.72 -12.90
CA TYR A 381 -7.81 11.58 -13.29
C TYR A 381 -6.76 10.84 -14.11
N LEU A 382 -6.83 9.52 -14.14
CA LEU A 382 -5.91 8.75 -14.94
C LEU A 382 -6.46 8.58 -16.35
N PRO A 383 -5.55 8.52 -17.28
CA PRO A 383 -5.91 8.40 -18.67
C PRO A 383 -6.74 7.16 -18.90
N LYS A 384 -8.01 7.36 -19.21
CA LYS A 384 -8.88 6.32 -19.76
C LYS A 384 -8.67 6.26 -21.27
N ALA A 385 -7.42 6.13 -21.72
CA ALA A 385 -7.18 5.90 -23.11
C ALA A 385 -7.80 4.58 -23.54
N SER A 386 -8.22 4.48 -24.80
CA SER A 386 -8.74 3.22 -25.35
C SER A 386 -7.81 2.04 -25.14
N THR A 387 -6.50 2.27 -25.20
CA THR A 387 -5.45 1.28 -24.94
C THR A 387 -5.29 0.90 -23.48
N CYS A 388 -5.86 1.66 -22.54
CA CYS A 388 -5.80 1.42 -21.10
C CYS A 388 -7.16 1.00 -20.52
N HIS A 389 -8.18 0.83 -21.34
CA HIS A 389 -9.49 0.37 -20.89
C HIS A 389 -9.46 -1.12 -20.58
N GLU A 390 -10.07 -1.52 -19.47
CA GLU A 390 -9.92 -2.88 -18.92
C GLU A 390 -10.34 -3.99 -19.90
N LEU A 391 -11.50 -3.90 -20.51
CA LEU A 391 -11.98 -4.91 -21.48
C LEU A 391 -11.24 -4.88 -22.82
N GLU A 392 -10.88 -3.71 -23.30
CA GLU A 392 -10.12 -3.56 -24.55
C GLU A 392 -8.71 -4.13 -24.37
N MET A 393 -8.10 -3.88 -23.23
CA MET A 393 -6.79 -4.42 -22.89
C MET A 393 -6.82 -5.94 -22.72
N LYS A 394 -7.88 -6.49 -22.10
CA LYS A 394 -8.10 -7.94 -22.03
C LYS A 394 -8.12 -8.56 -23.43
N LYS A 395 -8.92 -8.03 -24.33
CA LYS A 395 -8.99 -8.51 -25.73
C LYS A 395 -7.64 -8.40 -26.46
N LEU A 396 -6.95 -7.29 -26.27
CA LEU A 396 -5.64 -7.07 -26.89
C LEU A 396 -4.63 -8.13 -26.44
N LEU A 397 -4.50 -8.37 -25.15
CA LEU A 397 -3.53 -9.33 -24.61
C LEU A 397 -3.90 -10.78 -24.92
N GLU A 398 -5.18 -11.13 -24.91
CA GLU A 398 -5.66 -12.44 -25.34
C GLU A 398 -5.37 -12.69 -26.84
N ALA A 399 -5.53 -11.67 -27.69
CA ALA A 399 -5.21 -11.74 -29.12
C ALA A 399 -3.70 -11.94 -29.37
N GLN A 400 -2.82 -11.50 -28.45
CA GLN A 400 -1.39 -11.77 -28.51
C GLN A 400 -1.02 -13.18 -28.01
N GLY A 401 -2.00 -13.99 -27.61
CA GLY A 401 -1.79 -15.36 -27.16
C GLY A 401 -1.52 -15.52 -25.64
N PHE A 402 -1.55 -14.44 -24.88
CA PHE A 402 -1.43 -14.51 -23.43
C PHE A 402 -2.64 -15.18 -22.77
N ARG A 403 -2.41 -15.79 -21.63
CA ARG A 403 -3.43 -16.48 -20.83
C ARG A 403 -3.32 -16.04 -19.36
N PRO A 404 -4.41 -16.13 -18.59
CA PRO A 404 -4.36 -15.87 -17.17
C PRO A 404 -3.34 -16.78 -16.46
N GLU A 405 -2.57 -16.22 -15.53
CA GLU A 405 -1.78 -17.01 -14.60
C GLU A 405 -2.72 -17.83 -13.67
N PRO A 406 -2.25 -18.94 -13.09
CA PRO A 406 -2.95 -19.58 -11.97
C PRO A 406 -2.91 -18.67 -10.74
N ASP A 407 -3.74 -18.96 -9.73
CA ASP A 407 -3.64 -18.26 -8.46
C ASP A 407 -2.23 -18.37 -7.89
N PRO A 408 -1.63 -17.26 -7.43
CA PRO A 408 -0.29 -17.28 -6.86
C PRO A 408 -0.20 -18.23 -5.67
N GLN A 409 0.86 -19.01 -5.62
CA GLN A 409 1.13 -19.99 -4.57
C GLN A 409 2.45 -19.63 -3.88
N GLY A 410 2.56 -19.94 -2.59
CA GLY A 410 3.81 -19.77 -1.90
C GLY A 410 3.74 -18.99 -0.60
N ASN A 411 4.88 -18.45 -0.20
CA ASN A 411 5.05 -17.62 1.00
C ASN A 411 5.78 -16.32 0.66
N LEU A 412 5.38 -15.25 1.29
CA LEU A 412 6.00 -13.93 1.18
C LEU A 412 6.21 -13.35 2.57
N ALA A 413 7.39 -12.77 2.82
CA ALA A 413 7.67 -11.94 3.98
C ALA A 413 8.04 -10.53 3.54
N LEU A 414 7.31 -9.53 4.02
CA LEU A 414 7.59 -8.12 3.81
C LEU A 414 8.13 -7.52 5.10
N GLY A 415 9.44 -7.37 5.21
CA GLY A 415 10.09 -6.76 6.37
C GLY A 415 9.67 -5.31 6.58
N TYR A 416 9.59 -4.55 5.50
CA TYR A 416 9.13 -3.16 5.49
C TYR A 416 7.60 -3.01 5.62
N GLY A 417 6.84 -4.09 5.67
CA GLY A 417 5.40 -4.05 5.94
C GLY A 417 5.01 -4.68 7.27
N CYS A 418 5.95 -5.37 7.90
CA CYS A 418 5.69 -6.26 9.03
C CYS A 418 4.56 -7.25 8.72
N VAL A 419 4.64 -7.87 7.52
CA VAL A 419 3.61 -8.74 6.93
C VAL A 419 4.22 -10.07 6.51
N SER A 420 3.49 -11.16 6.77
CA SER A 420 3.74 -12.47 6.16
C SER A 420 2.47 -12.99 5.50
N VAL A 421 2.64 -13.64 4.35
CA VAL A 421 1.52 -14.17 3.57
C VAL A 421 1.82 -15.61 3.19
N GLN A 422 0.87 -16.50 3.47
CA GLN A 422 0.86 -17.87 2.94
C GLN A 422 -0.28 -18.01 1.96
N ARG A 423 0.00 -18.56 0.78
CA ARG A 423 -1.01 -18.82 -0.25
C ARG A 423 -0.94 -20.22 -0.78
N ARG A 424 -2.09 -20.88 -0.85
CA ARG A 424 -2.32 -22.15 -1.56
C ARG A 424 -3.72 -22.10 -2.18
N ASP A 425 -3.94 -22.84 -3.24
CA ASP A 425 -5.22 -22.88 -3.94
C ASP A 425 -5.77 -21.45 -4.20
N ASN A 426 -6.98 -21.16 -3.75
CA ASN A 426 -7.59 -19.83 -3.88
C ASN A 426 -7.64 -19.03 -2.57
N TRP A 427 -6.85 -19.40 -1.56
CA TRP A 427 -6.81 -18.66 -0.30
C TRP A 427 -5.47 -17.93 -0.07
N ALA A 428 -5.55 -16.86 0.69
CA ALA A 428 -4.39 -16.14 1.20
C ALA A 428 -4.58 -15.87 2.69
N ALA A 429 -3.64 -16.34 3.51
CA ALA A 429 -3.56 -15.99 4.92
C ALA A 429 -2.55 -14.86 5.11
N VAL A 430 -3.01 -13.71 5.58
CA VAL A 430 -2.21 -12.49 5.74
C VAL A 430 -2.04 -12.20 7.21
N VAL A 431 -0.80 -12.28 7.69
CA VAL A 431 -0.40 -11.95 9.07
C VAL A 431 0.22 -10.57 9.10
N ARG A 432 -0.17 -9.75 10.06
CA ARG A 432 0.43 -8.43 10.28
C ARG A 432 0.75 -8.14 11.73
N GLY A 433 1.95 -7.59 11.95
CA GLY A 433 2.40 -7.02 13.20
C GLY A 433 2.76 -5.54 13.06
N HIS A 434 3.34 -5.00 14.11
CA HIS A 434 3.91 -3.65 14.16
C HIS A 434 5.16 -3.64 15.03
N SER A 435 5.92 -2.58 14.92
CA SER A 435 7.20 -2.46 15.61
C SER A 435 7.47 -1.02 16.06
N ARG A 436 8.66 -0.78 16.54
CA ARG A 436 9.21 0.55 16.78
C ARG A 436 9.29 1.42 15.51
N TYR A 437 9.38 0.82 14.32
CA TYR A 437 9.56 1.52 13.05
C TYR A 437 8.28 1.57 12.19
N LEU A 438 7.40 0.58 12.36
CA LEU A 438 6.20 0.40 11.55
C LEU A 438 4.96 0.45 12.45
N TRP A 439 4.10 1.44 12.26
CA TRP A 439 2.94 1.66 13.12
C TRP A 439 1.87 0.57 13.00
N ALA A 440 1.13 0.37 14.10
CA ALA A 440 0.04 -0.59 14.20
C ALA A 440 -1.21 -0.14 13.43
N ALA A 441 -1.56 1.11 13.58
CA ALA A 441 -2.74 1.71 12.98
C ALA A 441 -2.49 3.20 12.77
N GLU A 442 -3.09 3.74 11.75
CA GLU A 442 -3.22 5.16 11.54
C GLU A 442 -4.65 5.58 11.87
N HIS A 443 -4.82 6.26 12.97
CA HIS A 443 -6.08 6.93 13.31
C HIS A 443 -6.03 8.36 12.78
N TYR A 444 -7.05 8.75 12.08
CA TYR A 444 -7.14 10.04 11.44
C TYR A 444 -8.52 10.63 11.67
N LEU A 445 -8.58 11.89 12.08
CA LEU A 445 -9.85 12.59 12.13
C LEU A 445 -10.18 13.10 10.71
N PRO A 446 -11.26 12.62 10.07
CA PRO A 446 -12.42 11.90 10.64
C PRO A 446 -12.52 10.41 10.30
N ALA A 447 -11.43 9.70 10.09
CA ALA A 447 -11.44 8.28 9.70
C ALA A 447 -10.71 7.38 10.70
N ASN A 448 -11.12 6.12 10.77
CA ASN A 448 -10.50 5.05 11.57
C ASN A 448 -10.44 5.33 13.09
N PHE A 449 -11.56 5.25 13.77
CA PHE A 449 -11.62 5.40 15.23
C PHE A 449 -11.45 4.10 16.02
N TYR A 450 -11.61 2.93 15.39
CA TYR A 450 -11.67 1.64 16.09
C TYR A 450 -10.62 0.62 15.66
N GLY A 451 -9.78 0.93 14.66
CA GLY A 451 -8.78 0.01 14.12
C GLY A 451 -7.50 -0.15 14.93
N ARG A 452 -7.51 0.13 16.24
CA ARG A 452 -6.33 0.13 17.09
C ARG A 452 -5.58 -1.20 17.11
N TYR A 453 -6.29 -2.32 17.03
CA TYR A 453 -5.72 -3.66 17.14
C TYR A 453 -5.36 -4.32 15.80
N LEU A 454 -5.52 -3.64 14.67
CA LEU A 454 -5.35 -4.22 13.32
C LEU A 454 -3.99 -4.90 13.07
N ALA A 455 -2.93 -4.47 13.77
CA ALA A 455 -1.59 -5.02 13.61
C ALA A 455 -1.00 -5.61 14.91
N HIS A 456 -1.86 -6.07 15.83
CA HIS A 456 -1.45 -6.76 17.06
C HIS A 456 -1.25 -8.27 16.83
N GLY A 457 -0.56 -8.65 15.75
CA GLY A 457 -0.41 -10.04 15.32
C GLY A 457 -1.73 -10.57 14.77
N SER A 458 -2.37 -9.83 13.88
CA SER A 458 -3.59 -10.26 13.20
C SER A 458 -3.29 -11.29 12.11
N MET A 459 -4.26 -12.15 11.81
CA MET A 459 -4.24 -13.06 10.67
C MET A 459 -5.63 -13.09 10.02
N GLN A 460 -5.75 -12.55 8.82
CA GLN A 460 -6.97 -12.64 8.03
C GLN A 460 -6.80 -13.65 6.89
N ILE A 461 -7.81 -14.49 6.70
CA ILE A 461 -7.87 -15.43 5.58
C ILE A 461 -8.83 -14.86 4.53
N LEU A 462 -8.27 -14.52 3.37
CA LEU A 462 -9.01 -14.08 2.21
C LEU A 462 -9.28 -15.30 1.32
N THR A 463 -10.53 -15.68 1.19
CA THR A 463 -10.93 -16.91 0.49
C THR A 463 -12.34 -16.82 -0.07
N GLY A 464 -12.74 -17.80 -0.82
CA GLY A 464 -14.08 -18.03 -1.35
C GLY A 464 -14.25 -19.49 -1.76
N LYS A 465 -15.41 -19.85 -2.26
CA LYS A 465 -15.65 -21.17 -2.85
C LYS A 465 -14.86 -21.30 -4.15
N PRO A 466 -14.57 -22.54 -4.61
CA PRO A 466 -13.99 -22.73 -5.94
C PRO A 466 -14.77 -21.99 -7.02
N ASP A 467 -14.08 -21.36 -7.96
CA ASP A 467 -14.64 -20.59 -9.07
C ASP A 467 -15.47 -19.35 -8.65
N GLU A 468 -15.37 -18.92 -7.40
CA GLU A 468 -15.99 -17.69 -6.90
C GLU A 468 -14.97 -16.55 -6.82
N MET A 469 -15.41 -15.34 -7.21
CA MET A 469 -14.59 -14.14 -7.06
C MET A 469 -14.37 -13.86 -5.57
N VAL A 470 -13.10 -13.84 -5.13
CA VAL A 470 -12.76 -13.55 -3.74
C VAL A 470 -13.00 -12.07 -3.43
N THR A 471 -13.78 -11.84 -2.36
CA THR A 471 -14.10 -10.52 -1.81
C THR A 471 -14.04 -10.57 -0.29
N PHE A 472 -14.21 -9.44 0.38
CA PHE A 472 -14.40 -9.45 1.84
C PHE A 472 -15.65 -10.24 2.24
N ALA A 473 -16.74 -10.11 1.49
CA ALA A 473 -17.98 -10.84 1.78
C ALA A 473 -17.80 -12.36 1.68
N THR A 474 -17.14 -12.87 0.62
CA THR A 474 -16.84 -14.31 0.48
C THR A 474 -15.88 -14.80 1.57
N SER A 475 -15.01 -13.93 2.08
CA SER A 475 -14.11 -14.22 3.19
C SER A 475 -14.79 -14.12 4.58
N GLY A 476 -16.09 -13.86 4.62
CA GLY A 476 -16.86 -13.76 5.86
C GLY A 476 -16.71 -12.43 6.59
N TRP A 477 -16.48 -11.33 5.88
CA TRP A 477 -16.37 -10.02 6.51
C TRP A 477 -17.33 -8.98 5.91
N GLN A 478 -17.85 -8.13 6.79
CA GLN A 478 -18.56 -6.88 6.52
C GLN A 478 -18.27 -5.87 7.63
N GLU A 479 -18.46 -4.58 7.39
CA GLU A 479 -18.28 -3.58 8.46
C GLU A 479 -19.40 -3.63 9.52
N ALA A 480 -20.64 -3.86 9.08
CA ALA A 480 -21.81 -3.83 9.94
C ALA A 480 -21.75 -4.89 11.05
N GLY A 481 -21.74 -4.45 12.30
CA GLY A 481 -21.70 -5.29 13.48
C GLY A 481 -20.34 -5.91 13.81
N PHE A 482 -19.27 -5.59 13.05
CA PHE A 482 -17.93 -6.12 13.32
C PHE A 482 -17.39 -5.65 14.67
N ASP A 483 -17.04 -6.59 15.55
CA ASP A 483 -16.40 -6.26 16.84
C ASP A 483 -14.90 -5.99 16.62
N TRP A 484 -14.52 -4.74 16.68
CA TRP A 484 -13.14 -4.27 16.48
C TRP A 484 -12.16 -4.71 17.58
N ASN A 485 -12.63 -5.30 18.67
CA ASN A 485 -11.80 -6.01 19.62
C ASN A 485 -11.36 -7.39 19.12
N ARG A 486 -12.18 -8.06 18.29
CA ARG A 486 -12.04 -9.46 17.87
C ARG A 486 -11.53 -9.58 16.45
N ILE A 487 -10.42 -8.92 16.14
CA ILE A 487 -9.75 -9.10 14.86
C ILE A 487 -9.04 -10.45 14.84
N PRO A 488 -9.27 -11.32 13.83
CA PRO A 488 -8.67 -12.65 13.80
C PRO A 488 -7.15 -12.64 14.00
N GLY A 489 -6.64 -13.54 14.82
CA GLY A 489 -5.24 -13.66 15.20
C GLY A 489 -4.81 -12.77 16.37
N VAL A 490 -5.53 -11.70 16.68
CA VAL A 490 -5.14 -10.69 17.66
C VAL A 490 -5.29 -11.18 19.09
N THR A 491 -4.32 -10.83 19.94
CA THR A 491 -4.37 -10.98 21.39
C THR A 491 -4.52 -9.59 21.99
N SER A 492 -5.66 -9.34 22.64
CA SER A 492 -6.00 -7.99 23.13
C SER A 492 -6.93 -8.02 24.34
N ILE A 493 -7.00 -6.89 25.04
CA ILE A 493 -8.02 -6.64 26.06
C ILE A 493 -9.33 -6.28 25.34
N HIS A 494 -10.42 -6.98 25.64
CA HIS A 494 -11.73 -6.71 25.07
C HIS A 494 -12.39 -5.53 25.79
N LEU A 495 -12.39 -4.37 25.14
CA LEU A 495 -12.82 -3.10 25.70
C LEU A 495 -14.24 -2.71 25.27
N PRO A 496 -14.98 -1.93 26.08
CA PRO A 496 -16.16 -1.19 25.60
C PRO A 496 -15.78 -0.25 24.43
N PHE A 497 -16.72 0.05 23.54
CA PHE A 497 -16.46 0.83 22.32
C PHE A 497 -15.89 2.22 22.61
N ASP A 498 -16.37 2.88 23.63
CA ASP A 498 -15.88 4.19 24.07
C ASP A 498 -14.41 4.17 24.53
N GLN A 499 -13.98 3.07 25.13
CA GLN A 499 -12.58 2.87 25.56
C GLN A 499 -11.69 2.34 24.43
N LEU A 500 -12.26 1.58 23.47
CA LEU A 500 -11.52 1.14 22.28
C LEU A 500 -11.27 2.30 21.32
N ARG A 501 -12.18 3.28 21.31
CA ARG A 501 -12.09 4.45 20.42
C ARG A 501 -10.75 5.15 20.55
N ALA A 502 -10.13 5.47 19.40
CA ALA A 502 -8.92 6.24 19.33
C ALA A 502 -9.11 7.66 19.86
N ARG A 503 -8.09 8.17 20.55
CA ARG A 503 -8.01 9.54 21.07
C ARG A 503 -6.86 10.26 20.38
N VAL A 504 -7.17 10.91 19.26
CA VAL A 504 -6.18 11.65 18.47
C VAL A 504 -5.88 12.99 19.17
N LEU A 505 -5.24 12.90 20.34
CA LEU A 505 -4.86 14.04 21.19
C LEU A 505 -3.46 13.79 21.75
N ASN A 506 -2.71 14.85 22.02
CA ASN A 506 -1.38 14.81 22.65
C ASN A 506 -0.33 14.06 21.81
N VAL A 507 -0.47 14.12 20.50
CA VAL A 507 0.62 13.76 19.59
C VAL A 507 1.61 14.91 19.58
N ASP A 508 2.90 14.63 19.50
CA ASP A 508 3.86 15.68 19.27
C ASP A 508 3.53 16.37 17.95
N THR A 509 3.28 17.59 18.02
CA THR A 509 2.57 18.54 17.23
C THR A 509 2.86 18.70 15.74
N PHE A 510 3.16 17.67 14.97
CA PHE A 510 3.41 17.92 13.56
C PHE A 510 2.12 18.11 12.73
N SER A 511 1.14 17.23 12.85
CA SER A 511 -0.13 17.37 12.14
C SER A 511 -1.34 17.64 13.04
N GLY A 512 -1.35 17.08 14.25
CA GLY A 512 -2.48 17.19 15.19
C GLY A 512 -3.77 16.49 14.74
N MET A 513 -3.75 15.83 13.58
CA MET A 513 -4.92 15.17 12.98
C MET A 513 -4.76 13.65 12.89
N GLU A 514 -3.56 13.15 13.09
CA GLU A 514 -3.19 11.75 12.90
C GLU A 514 -2.58 11.17 14.19
N GLU A 515 -2.90 9.93 14.48
CA GLU A 515 -2.26 9.11 15.49
C GLU A 515 -1.68 7.88 14.82
N MET A 516 -0.39 7.69 14.93
CA MET A 516 0.33 6.51 14.44
C MET A 516 0.98 5.81 15.63
N LEU A 517 0.42 4.68 16.04
CA LEU A 517 0.86 3.95 17.22
C LEU A 517 2.05 3.05 16.92
N TYR A 518 3.17 3.33 17.56
CA TYR A 518 4.39 2.53 17.51
C TYR A 518 4.59 1.73 18.80
N SER A 519 5.31 0.61 18.69
CA SER A 519 5.87 -0.10 19.83
C SER A 519 7.25 0.46 20.19
N ASP A 520 7.77 0.11 21.36
CA ASP A 520 9.20 0.23 21.70
C ASP A 520 9.99 -1.02 21.31
N GLU A 521 9.29 -2.08 20.88
CA GLU A 521 9.87 -3.35 20.47
C GLU A 521 10.20 -3.35 18.98
N ALA A 522 11.42 -3.81 18.64
CA ALA A 522 11.86 -3.90 17.25
C ALA A 522 11.62 -5.28 16.62
N PHE A 523 11.36 -6.31 17.45
CA PHE A 523 11.21 -7.69 16.98
C PHE A 523 9.77 -7.94 16.49
N ALA A 524 9.51 -7.67 15.22
CA ALA A 524 8.27 -8.04 14.56
C ALA A 524 8.49 -8.17 13.05
N GLY A 525 8.25 -9.35 12.50
CA GLY A 525 8.39 -9.62 11.07
C GLY A 525 8.40 -11.09 10.74
N GLY A 526 8.61 -11.40 9.47
CA GLY A 526 8.55 -12.75 8.93
C GLY A 526 9.82 -13.19 8.22
N LEU A 527 9.89 -14.51 8.03
CA LEU A 527 10.88 -15.20 7.22
C LEU A 527 10.15 -16.02 6.17
N SER A 528 10.66 -16.02 4.94
CA SER A 528 10.19 -16.88 3.85
C SER A 528 11.31 -17.77 3.36
N GLN A 529 11.08 -19.09 3.34
CA GLN A 529 12.03 -20.06 2.82
C GLN A 529 11.58 -20.57 1.46
N ALA A 530 12.46 -20.46 0.46
CA ALA A 530 12.23 -20.87 -0.92
C ALA A 530 10.92 -20.30 -1.53
N HIS A 531 10.38 -19.23 -0.97
CA HIS A 531 9.05 -18.69 -1.28
C HIS A 531 7.90 -19.71 -1.15
N LEU A 532 8.07 -20.75 -0.35
CA LEU A 532 7.10 -21.83 -0.17
C LEU A 532 6.51 -21.91 1.24
N ASN A 533 7.36 -21.80 2.24
CA ASN A 533 6.99 -21.84 3.66
C ASN A 533 7.69 -20.73 4.42
N GLY A 534 7.28 -20.48 5.65
CA GLY A 534 7.89 -19.42 6.44
C GLY A 534 7.42 -19.41 7.87
N ASN A 535 7.80 -18.36 8.58
CA ASN A 535 7.30 -18.03 9.90
C ASN A 535 7.18 -16.54 10.11
N PHE A 536 6.49 -16.16 11.16
CA PHE A 536 6.37 -14.79 11.63
C PHE A 536 6.49 -14.77 13.15
N GLY A 537 7.22 -13.79 13.68
CA GLY A 537 7.35 -13.59 15.11
C GLY A 537 7.16 -12.13 15.49
N MET A 538 6.57 -11.91 16.67
CA MET A 538 6.31 -10.56 17.18
C MET A 538 6.39 -10.54 18.70
N VAL A 539 7.13 -9.56 19.23
CA VAL A 539 6.99 -9.11 20.61
C VAL A 539 5.97 -7.98 20.63
N LEU A 540 4.77 -8.31 21.07
CA LEU A 540 3.68 -7.34 21.20
C LEU A 540 3.83 -6.52 22.47
N HIS A 541 3.79 -5.21 22.37
CA HIS A 541 3.71 -4.27 23.47
C HIS A 541 2.83 -3.08 23.07
N GLU A 542 1.67 -2.95 23.70
CA GLU A 542 0.75 -1.86 23.45
C GLU A 542 1.30 -0.53 23.98
N HIS A 543 0.97 0.58 23.33
CA HIS A 543 1.44 1.91 23.69
C HIS A 543 0.86 2.39 25.03
N ASP A 544 1.67 3.08 25.85
CA ASP A 544 1.31 3.60 27.18
C ASP A 544 0.14 4.58 27.17
N LYS A 545 -0.13 5.22 26.04
CA LYS A 545 -1.32 6.07 25.84
C LYS A 545 -2.63 5.31 26.08
N TYR A 546 -2.61 3.99 25.90
CA TYR A 546 -3.73 3.09 26.10
C TYR A 546 -3.43 2.07 27.21
N ASN A 547 -3.27 0.79 26.86
CA ASN A 547 -2.97 -0.27 27.83
C ASN A 547 -1.50 -0.68 27.76
N GLY A 548 -0.60 0.20 28.16
CA GLY A 548 0.85 0.00 28.05
C GLY A 548 1.41 -1.17 28.85
N SER A 549 0.64 -1.74 29.77
CA SER A 549 1.01 -2.98 30.47
C SER A 549 0.76 -4.26 29.64
N HIS A 550 -0.01 -4.16 28.54
CA HIS A 550 -0.35 -5.32 27.71
C HIS A 550 0.81 -5.75 26.84
N ARG A 551 1.24 -7.01 27.05
CA ARG A 551 2.35 -7.66 26.36
C ARG A 551 1.99 -9.08 25.96
N ALA A 552 2.60 -9.56 24.87
CA ALA A 552 2.56 -10.97 24.47
C ALA A 552 3.72 -11.28 23.52
N ARG A 553 4.08 -12.56 23.41
CA ARG A 553 4.98 -13.07 22.37
C ARG A 553 4.19 -13.97 21.46
N LYS A 554 4.18 -13.67 20.18
CA LYS A 554 3.32 -14.32 19.18
C LYS A 554 4.14 -14.88 18.05
N SER A 555 3.76 -16.07 17.55
CA SER A 555 4.36 -16.64 16.36
C SER A 555 3.32 -17.35 15.49
N PHE A 556 3.61 -17.35 14.18
CA PHE A 556 2.87 -18.06 13.16
C PHE A 556 3.86 -18.88 12.35
N HIS A 557 3.56 -20.16 12.15
CA HIS A 557 4.44 -21.09 11.43
C HIS A 557 3.67 -21.66 10.24
N PHE A 558 4.18 -21.43 9.04
CA PHE A 558 3.52 -21.80 7.79
C PHE A 558 4.15 -23.06 7.22
N PHE A 559 3.40 -24.15 7.26
CA PHE A 559 3.78 -25.44 6.73
C PHE A 559 2.77 -25.87 5.68
N ASP A 560 3.02 -25.54 4.41
CA ASP A 560 2.11 -25.79 3.29
C ASP A 560 0.68 -25.32 3.58
N GLY A 561 -0.29 -26.20 3.71
CA GLY A 561 -1.69 -25.88 4.01
C GLY A 561 -2.03 -25.81 5.50
N THR A 562 -1.03 -25.83 6.40
CA THR A 562 -1.22 -25.77 7.86
C THR A 562 -0.52 -24.54 8.44
N ILE A 563 -1.23 -23.76 9.22
CA ILE A 563 -0.69 -22.59 9.92
C ILE A 563 -0.79 -22.83 11.42
N VAL A 564 0.34 -22.91 12.10
CA VAL A 564 0.40 -23.12 13.55
C VAL A 564 0.59 -21.76 14.24
N CYS A 565 -0.29 -21.43 15.17
CA CYS A 565 -0.34 -20.14 15.85
C CYS A 565 -0.07 -20.35 17.34
N LEU A 566 0.97 -19.70 17.85
CA LEU A 566 1.40 -19.79 19.25
C LEU A 566 1.46 -18.42 19.92
N GLY A 567 1.15 -18.39 21.20
CA GLY A 567 1.35 -17.24 22.05
C GLY A 567 1.87 -17.63 23.41
N THR A 568 2.75 -16.79 23.98
CA THR A 568 3.25 -16.91 25.35
C THR A 568 3.35 -15.55 26.01
N ASP A 569 3.60 -15.53 27.29
CA ASP A 569 3.83 -14.33 28.10
C ASP A 569 2.75 -13.26 27.90
N ILE A 570 1.52 -13.71 27.74
CA ILE A 570 0.35 -12.84 27.66
C ILE A 570 0.12 -12.29 29.07
N GLU A 571 0.31 -10.99 29.24
CA GLU A 571 0.19 -10.33 30.52
C GLU A 571 -0.28 -8.89 30.40
N ASN A 572 -1.01 -8.42 31.38
CA ASN A 572 -1.33 -7.01 31.60
C ASN A 572 -1.86 -6.78 33.02
N LEU A 573 -2.08 -5.51 33.36
CA LEU A 573 -2.57 -5.10 34.67
C LEU A 573 -4.08 -4.73 34.69
N ASN A 574 -4.80 -4.99 33.59
CA ASN A 574 -6.21 -4.65 33.50
C ASN A 574 -7.07 -5.67 34.24
N THR A 575 -7.62 -5.29 35.40
CA THR A 575 -8.48 -6.12 36.24
C THR A 575 -9.96 -5.99 35.89
N GLU A 576 -10.32 -5.07 35.00
CA GLU A 576 -11.71 -4.77 34.67
C GLU A 576 -12.23 -5.59 33.49
N TYR A 577 -11.43 -5.70 32.42
CA TYR A 577 -11.82 -6.35 31.16
C TYR A 577 -11.00 -7.61 30.88
N PRO A 578 -11.61 -8.61 30.21
CA PRO A 578 -10.91 -9.85 29.88
C PRO A 578 -9.90 -9.65 28.74
N THR A 579 -8.86 -10.43 28.76
CA THR A 579 -7.90 -10.58 27.66
C THR A 579 -8.22 -11.86 26.89
N GLU A 580 -8.28 -11.77 25.56
CA GLU A 580 -8.58 -12.90 24.69
C GLU A 580 -7.73 -12.89 23.43
N THR A 581 -7.53 -14.07 22.85
CA THR A 581 -6.98 -14.23 21.49
C THR A 581 -8.11 -14.67 20.57
N THR A 582 -8.33 -13.93 19.50
CA THR A 582 -9.37 -14.24 18.52
C THR A 582 -8.85 -15.22 17.49
N VAL A 583 -9.49 -16.38 17.38
CA VAL A 583 -9.19 -17.37 16.36
C VAL A 583 -9.86 -16.99 15.05
N PHE A 584 -11.16 -16.71 15.09
CA PHE A 584 -11.90 -16.14 13.97
C PHE A 584 -13.06 -15.25 14.45
N GLN A 585 -13.46 -14.35 13.58
CA GLN A 585 -14.73 -13.62 13.63
C GLN A 585 -15.28 -13.55 12.21
N LEU A 586 -16.46 -14.17 11.98
CA LEU A 586 -17.04 -14.37 10.67
C LEU A 586 -18.50 -13.87 10.64
N ALA A 587 -18.84 -13.14 9.58
CA ALA A 587 -20.20 -12.64 9.36
C ALA A 587 -21.11 -13.75 8.82
N ALA A 588 -22.32 -13.84 9.36
CA ALA A 588 -23.39 -14.69 8.84
C ALA A 588 -24.38 -13.85 8.05
N THR A 589 -24.07 -13.57 6.77
CA THR A 589 -24.80 -12.58 5.95
C THR A 589 -25.91 -13.18 5.12
N THR A 590 -25.83 -14.46 4.77
CA THR A 590 -26.83 -15.14 3.94
C THR A 590 -27.71 -16.09 4.75
N PRO A 591 -28.91 -16.44 4.28
CA PRO A 591 -29.76 -17.45 4.95
C PRO A 591 -29.00 -18.77 5.16
N GLU A 592 -28.17 -19.21 4.19
CA GLU A 592 -27.40 -20.45 4.25
C GLU A 592 -26.34 -20.39 5.35
N THR A 593 -25.59 -19.28 5.45
CA THR A 593 -24.55 -19.11 6.48
C THR A 593 -25.17 -18.99 7.88
N ARG A 594 -26.34 -18.34 8.01
CA ARG A 594 -27.09 -18.28 9.28
C ARG A 594 -27.54 -19.66 9.69
N GLN A 595 -28.19 -20.41 8.80
CA GLN A 595 -28.63 -21.78 9.07
C GLN A 595 -27.45 -22.70 9.42
N TYR A 596 -26.34 -22.56 8.73
CA TYR A 596 -25.12 -23.32 9.02
C TYR A 596 -24.70 -23.12 10.48
N TRP A 597 -24.53 -21.86 10.92
CA TRP A 597 -24.07 -21.58 12.27
C TRP A 597 -25.12 -21.86 13.36
N GLU A 598 -26.39 -21.71 13.07
CA GLU A 598 -27.49 -22.09 13.99
C GLU A 598 -27.52 -23.58 14.30
N SER A 599 -27.21 -24.41 13.30
CA SER A 599 -27.17 -25.87 13.44
C SER A 599 -25.80 -26.42 13.81
N TYR A 600 -24.77 -25.56 13.85
CA TYR A 600 -23.40 -26.02 14.06
C TYR A 600 -23.18 -26.61 15.45
N GLN A 601 -22.58 -27.82 15.47
CA GLN A 601 -22.20 -28.52 16.71
C GLN A 601 -20.70 -28.68 16.73
N SER A 602 -20.04 -28.09 17.71
CA SER A 602 -18.59 -28.22 17.94
C SER A 602 -18.29 -29.30 18.98
N ASP A 603 -17.19 -30.01 18.83
CA ASP A 603 -16.62 -30.89 19.84
C ASP A 603 -15.71 -30.13 20.85
N GLY A 604 -15.64 -28.80 20.75
CA GLY A 604 -14.82 -27.95 21.60
C GLY A 604 -13.34 -27.90 21.21
N GLN A 605 -12.92 -28.69 20.22
CA GLN A 605 -11.53 -28.79 19.76
C GLN A 605 -11.38 -28.50 18.27
N THR A 606 -12.39 -28.84 17.47
CA THR A 606 -12.41 -28.61 16.03
C THR A 606 -13.56 -27.72 15.61
N TYR A 607 -13.28 -26.77 14.72
CA TYR A 607 -14.28 -25.88 14.13
C TYR A 607 -14.00 -25.81 12.64
N ILE A 608 -15.05 -25.74 11.83
CA ILE A 608 -14.94 -25.58 10.39
C ILE A 608 -15.99 -24.55 9.95
N ASP A 609 -15.60 -23.64 9.09
CA ASP A 609 -16.48 -22.60 8.56
C ASP A 609 -17.14 -23.01 7.22
N PRO A 610 -18.12 -22.24 6.72
CA PRO A 610 -18.79 -22.52 5.45
C PRO A 610 -17.87 -22.53 4.22
N ASN A 611 -16.67 -21.94 4.31
CA ASN A 611 -15.66 -21.92 3.24
C ASN A 611 -14.71 -23.12 3.30
N GLY A 612 -14.85 -24.01 4.28
CA GLY A 612 -13.97 -25.14 4.49
C GLY A 612 -12.64 -24.76 5.17
N VAL A 613 -12.60 -23.62 5.87
CA VAL A 613 -11.47 -23.29 6.75
C VAL A 613 -11.65 -24.02 8.07
N GLY A 614 -10.71 -24.88 8.41
CA GLY A 614 -10.70 -25.66 9.64
C GLY A 614 -9.81 -25.02 10.70
N TYR A 615 -10.28 -25.11 11.95
CA TYR A 615 -9.56 -24.61 13.12
C TYR A 615 -9.43 -25.74 14.15
N TYR A 616 -8.20 -26.03 14.53
CA TYR A 616 -7.86 -26.97 15.57
C TYR A 616 -7.41 -26.22 16.82
N ILE A 617 -8.04 -26.47 17.95
CA ILE A 617 -7.70 -25.83 19.23
C ILE A 617 -7.03 -26.86 20.12
N SER A 618 -5.85 -26.55 20.64
CA SER A 618 -5.16 -27.39 21.61
C SER A 618 -5.99 -27.56 22.88
N LYS A 619 -5.91 -28.73 23.50
CA LYS A 619 -6.60 -29.02 24.77
C LYS A 619 -6.20 -28.11 25.92
N ALA A 620 -5.02 -27.51 25.85
CA ALA A 620 -4.53 -26.55 26.87
C ALA A 620 -5.17 -25.17 26.74
N SER A 621 -5.73 -24.84 25.57
CA SER A 621 -6.40 -23.57 25.31
C SER A 621 -7.88 -23.62 25.70
N ARG A 622 -8.46 -22.47 26.04
CA ARG A 622 -9.85 -22.36 26.54
C ARG A 622 -10.71 -21.64 25.49
N PRO A 623 -11.30 -22.39 24.54
CA PRO A 623 -12.10 -21.78 23.49
C PRO A 623 -13.47 -21.35 24.02
N THR A 624 -13.97 -20.22 23.52
CA THR A 624 -15.33 -19.76 23.67
C THR A 624 -15.88 -19.37 22.32
N ALA A 625 -16.88 -20.11 21.84
CA ALA A 625 -17.61 -19.83 20.62
C ALA A 625 -18.87 -19.03 20.93
N ARG A 626 -19.20 -18.05 20.09
CA ARG A 626 -20.40 -17.22 20.20
C ARG A 626 -21.04 -17.07 18.83
N TYR A 627 -22.37 -17.16 18.78
CA TYR A 627 -23.16 -16.69 17.67
C TYR A 627 -24.05 -15.56 18.15
N GLU A 628 -23.79 -14.33 17.73
CA GLU A 628 -24.45 -13.12 18.17
C GLU A 628 -25.25 -12.53 17.02
N LYS A 629 -26.59 -12.56 17.14
CA LYS A 629 -27.54 -11.99 16.18
C LYS A 629 -27.72 -10.50 16.45
N ASN A 630 -27.76 -9.70 15.39
CA ASN A 630 -27.91 -8.25 15.47
C ASN A 630 -26.90 -7.61 16.43
N PHE A 631 -25.66 -8.11 16.45
CA PHE A 631 -24.63 -7.58 17.33
C PHE A 631 -24.43 -6.09 17.05
N PRO A 632 -24.61 -5.23 18.08
CA PRO A 632 -24.48 -3.79 17.89
C PRO A 632 -23.02 -3.36 17.82
N GLN A 633 -22.72 -2.44 16.92
CA GLN A 633 -21.41 -1.83 16.75
C GLN A 633 -21.57 -0.41 16.21
N VAL A 634 -20.47 0.26 15.98
CA VAL A 634 -20.41 1.55 15.30
C VAL A 634 -19.49 1.44 14.10
N THR A 635 -19.73 2.25 13.07
CA THR A 635 -18.84 2.29 11.92
C THR A 635 -17.46 2.81 12.33
N VAL A 636 -16.42 2.40 11.59
CA VAL A 636 -15.04 2.82 11.84
C VAL A 636 -14.85 4.33 11.72
N GLY A 637 -15.75 5.00 11.01
CA GLY A 637 -15.92 6.45 10.96
C GLY A 637 -15.20 7.13 9.82
N GLU A 638 -15.87 7.28 8.68
CA GLU A 638 -15.55 8.38 7.78
C GLU A 638 -16.48 9.56 8.09
N ARG A 639 -15.93 10.63 8.67
CA ARG A 639 -16.59 11.89 9.04
C ARG A 639 -17.68 11.78 10.11
N SER A 640 -18.31 10.62 10.31
CA SER A 640 -19.24 10.38 11.40
C SER A 640 -19.33 8.91 11.75
N THR A 641 -19.31 8.62 13.04
CA THR A 641 -19.60 7.28 13.56
C THR A 641 -21.12 7.05 13.56
N LYS A 642 -21.57 5.96 12.95
CA LYS A 642 -22.99 5.59 12.90
C LYS A 642 -23.21 4.24 13.58
N PRO A 643 -24.30 4.07 14.36
CA PRO A 643 -24.69 2.75 14.85
C PRO A 643 -24.95 1.78 13.70
N THR A 644 -24.54 0.54 13.89
CA THR A 644 -24.73 -0.56 12.94
C THR A 644 -24.91 -1.87 13.70
N SER A 645 -25.39 -2.90 13.05
CA SER A 645 -25.52 -4.24 13.63
C SER A 645 -25.39 -5.32 12.57
N GLY A 646 -24.99 -6.50 12.98
CA GLY A 646 -24.88 -7.66 12.11
C GLY A 646 -24.88 -8.98 12.88
N ASP A 647 -25.03 -10.08 12.15
CA ASP A 647 -24.95 -11.43 12.70
C ASP A 647 -23.51 -11.93 12.57
N TRP A 648 -22.91 -12.29 13.71
CA TRP A 648 -21.49 -12.64 13.78
C TRP A 648 -21.25 -13.92 14.57
N VAL A 649 -20.30 -14.71 14.11
CA VAL A 649 -19.77 -15.88 14.82
C VAL A 649 -18.32 -15.61 15.16
N SER A 650 -17.96 -15.79 16.42
CA SER A 650 -16.59 -15.64 16.89
C SER A 650 -16.14 -16.83 17.71
N LEU A 651 -14.85 -17.14 17.58
CA LEU A 651 -14.14 -18.09 18.42
C LEU A 651 -12.95 -17.38 19.07
N THR A 652 -12.93 -17.36 20.38
CA THR A 652 -11.87 -16.71 21.16
C THR A 652 -11.26 -17.69 22.17
N LEU A 653 -9.97 -17.50 22.46
CA LEU A 653 -9.25 -18.20 23.53
C LEU A 653 -9.12 -17.26 24.73
N GLN A 654 -9.64 -17.69 25.87
CA GLN A 654 -9.75 -16.85 27.07
C GLN A 654 -8.49 -16.89 27.93
N HIS A 655 -7.99 -15.72 28.31
CA HIS A 655 -6.84 -15.56 29.20
C HIS A 655 -7.22 -14.97 30.56
N GLY A 656 -8.47 -14.54 30.74
CA GLY A 656 -8.98 -13.92 31.95
C GLY A 656 -8.62 -12.44 32.08
N LYS A 657 -8.86 -11.88 33.25
CA LYS A 657 -8.52 -10.48 33.58
C LYS A 657 -7.12 -10.42 34.18
N ALA A 658 -6.34 -9.41 33.83
CA ALA A 658 -4.96 -9.24 34.29
C ALA A 658 -4.14 -10.54 34.23
N PRO A 659 -4.05 -11.21 33.07
CA PRO A 659 -3.32 -12.47 32.93
C PRO A 659 -1.83 -12.26 33.26
N LYS A 660 -1.18 -13.33 33.71
CA LYS A 660 0.27 -13.40 33.96
C LYS A 660 0.81 -14.65 33.27
N GLY A 661 1.63 -14.46 32.23
CA GLY A 661 2.27 -15.57 31.53
C GLY A 661 1.28 -16.53 30.86
N ALA A 662 0.12 -16.07 30.42
CA ALA A 662 -0.81 -16.91 29.71
C ALA A 662 -0.29 -17.30 28.32
N SER A 663 -0.80 -18.40 27.80
CA SER A 663 -0.38 -18.96 26.51
C SER A 663 -1.53 -19.54 25.72
N TYR A 664 -1.33 -19.76 24.42
CA TYR A 664 -2.26 -20.45 23.57
C TYR A 664 -1.56 -21.25 22.47
N GLU A 665 -2.28 -22.23 21.95
CA GLU A 665 -1.92 -22.98 20.74
C GLU A 665 -3.17 -23.30 19.95
N TYR A 666 -3.15 -22.96 18.67
CA TYR A 666 -4.14 -23.43 17.69
C TYR A 666 -3.52 -23.56 16.30
N ALA A 667 -4.19 -24.29 15.43
CA ALA A 667 -3.78 -24.41 14.03
C ALA A 667 -4.96 -24.11 13.11
N VAL A 668 -4.64 -23.57 11.92
CA VAL A 668 -5.62 -23.24 10.88
C VAL A 668 -5.29 -24.03 9.63
N LEU A 669 -6.30 -24.69 9.06
CA LEU A 669 -6.24 -25.43 7.82
C LEU A 669 -7.22 -24.79 6.82
N PRO A 670 -6.76 -23.86 5.97
CA PRO A 670 -7.65 -23.07 5.13
C PRO A 670 -8.48 -23.85 4.11
N HIS A 671 -8.01 -25.02 3.69
CA HIS A 671 -8.78 -25.96 2.87
C HIS A 671 -8.83 -27.33 3.52
N THR A 672 -9.98 -27.70 4.09
CA THR A 672 -10.18 -28.97 4.73
C THR A 672 -11.68 -29.34 4.75
N ASP A 673 -11.97 -30.55 5.21
CA ASP A 673 -13.32 -30.98 5.54
C ASP A 673 -13.39 -31.51 6.98
N ALA A 674 -14.58 -31.78 7.48
CA ALA A 674 -14.79 -32.20 8.85
C ALA A 674 -14.08 -33.52 9.19
N ALA A 675 -13.98 -34.46 8.25
CA ALA A 675 -13.34 -35.75 8.46
C ALA A 675 -11.80 -35.59 8.55
N ALA A 676 -11.22 -34.82 7.62
CA ALA A 676 -9.80 -34.51 7.61
C ALA A 676 -9.37 -33.73 8.85
N LEU A 677 -10.19 -32.74 9.28
CA LEU A 677 -9.94 -31.96 10.48
C LEU A 677 -10.00 -32.81 11.76
N LYS A 678 -10.94 -33.73 11.89
CA LYS A 678 -11.00 -34.69 13.00
C LYS A 678 -9.81 -35.65 13.02
N ALA A 679 -9.35 -36.12 11.84
CA ALA A 679 -8.15 -36.92 11.73
C ALA A 679 -6.90 -36.10 12.15
N PHE A 680 -6.80 -34.86 11.74
CA PHE A 680 -5.74 -33.94 12.16
C PHE A 680 -5.73 -33.73 13.68
N ALA A 681 -6.90 -33.53 14.30
CA ALA A 681 -7.00 -33.34 15.75
C ALA A 681 -6.53 -34.55 16.56
N LYS A 682 -6.74 -35.77 16.02
CA LYS A 682 -6.23 -37.02 16.63
C LYS A 682 -4.72 -37.16 16.53
N LYS A 683 -4.15 -36.71 15.41
CA LYS A 683 -2.71 -36.79 15.14
C LYS A 683 -2.29 -35.55 14.33
N PRO A 684 -2.02 -34.42 15.01
CA PRO A 684 -1.53 -33.23 14.34
C PRO A 684 -0.27 -33.52 13.52
N THR A 685 -0.17 -32.87 12.35
CA THR A 685 0.98 -33.03 11.44
C THR A 685 2.23 -32.28 11.92
N TYR A 686 2.11 -31.52 13.00
CA TYR A 686 3.21 -30.77 13.60
C TYR A 686 3.49 -31.21 15.04
N LYS A 687 4.67 -30.86 15.52
CA LYS A 687 5.09 -31.02 16.93
C LYS A 687 5.68 -29.72 17.45
N ILE A 688 5.27 -29.32 18.63
CA ILE A 688 5.88 -28.20 19.34
C ILE A 688 7.09 -28.74 20.09
N LEU A 689 8.27 -28.27 19.73
CA LEU A 689 9.53 -28.63 20.39
C LEU A 689 9.83 -27.71 21.59
N ARG A 690 9.40 -26.42 21.47
CA ARG A 690 9.53 -25.45 22.56
C ARG A 690 8.48 -24.35 22.40
N GLN A 691 7.88 -23.95 23.52
CA GLN A 691 6.95 -22.84 23.57
C GLN A 691 7.09 -22.15 24.94
N ASP A 692 7.93 -21.15 25.03
CA ASP A 692 8.15 -20.35 26.20
C ASP A 692 8.53 -18.91 25.85
N ARG A 693 8.85 -18.11 26.85
CA ARG A 693 9.26 -16.71 26.71
C ARG A 693 10.42 -16.51 25.73
N ASN A 694 11.35 -17.46 25.67
CA ASN A 694 12.57 -17.31 24.88
C ASN A 694 12.38 -17.73 23.44
N ALA A 695 11.59 -18.78 23.18
CA ALA A 695 11.47 -19.32 21.84
C ALA A 695 10.16 -20.06 21.59
N HIS A 696 9.68 -19.99 20.35
CA HIS A 696 8.66 -20.87 19.78
C HIS A 696 9.30 -21.69 18.67
N ILE A 697 9.34 -23.03 18.84
CA ILE A 697 9.96 -23.95 17.88
C ILE A 697 8.97 -25.04 17.53
N VAL A 698 8.66 -25.14 16.23
CA VAL A 698 7.66 -26.08 15.70
C VAL A 698 8.26 -26.89 14.57
N ARG A 699 8.01 -28.19 14.56
CA ARG A 699 8.45 -29.11 13.52
C ARG A 699 7.29 -29.71 12.77
N SER A 700 7.38 -29.75 11.45
CA SER A 700 6.57 -30.59 10.57
C SER A 700 7.42 -31.79 10.11
N PRO A 701 7.27 -32.96 10.77
CA PRO A 701 8.17 -34.12 10.49
C PRO A 701 8.05 -34.64 9.06
N ALA A 702 6.84 -34.67 8.52
CA ALA A 702 6.59 -35.18 7.16
C ALA A 702 7.29 -34.34 6.09
N ASP A 703 7.40 -33.04 6.29
CA ASP A 703 8.03 -32.10 5.37
C ASP A 703 9.53 -31.90 5.64
N GLY A 704 10.04 -32.48 6.72
CA GLY A 704 11.40 -32.23 7.19
C GLY A 704 11.66 -30.79 7.60
N LEU A 705 10.61 -30.02 7.91
CA LEU A 705 10.69 -28.60 8.25
C LEU A 705 10.74 -28.39 9.77
N THR A 706 11.65 -27.53 10.21
CA THR A 706 11.67 -27.02 11.58
C THR A 706 11.73 -25.47 11.53
N SER A 707 10.79 -24.85 12.22
CA SER A 707 10.61 -23.40 12.28
C SER A 707 10.95 -22.89 13.66
N TYR A 708 11.81 -21.88 13.74
CA TYR A 708 12.33 -21.29 14.98
C TYR A 708 11.98 -19.81 14.99
N VAL A 709 11.28 -19.36 16.04
CA VAL A 709 11.11 -17.95 16.37
C VAL A 709 11.81 -17.72 17.70
N LEU A 710 12.97 -17.09 17.66
CA LEU A 710 13.83 -16.90 18.82
C LEU A 710 13.70 -15.45 19.30
N PHE A 711 12.89 -15.22 20.33
CA PHE A 711 12.62 -13.89 20.88
C PHE A 711 13.78 -13.39 21.76
N GLU A 712 14.40 -14.31 22.50
CA GLU A 712 15.56 -14.06 23.32
C GLU A 712 16.72 -14.92 22.82
N THR A 713 17.93 -14.60 23.27
CA THR A 713 19.12 -15.38 22.95
C THR A 713 19.20 -16.60 23.89
N PRO A 714 18.64 -17.75 23.52
CA PRO A 714 18.68 -18.91 24.39
C PRO A 714 20.11 -19.47 24.45
N GLN A 715 20.57 -19.84 25.61
CA GLN A 715 21.89 -20.43 25.78
C GLN A 715 22.00 -21.81 25.11
N ALA A 716 20.91 -22.55 25.05
CA ALA A 716 20.80 -23.83 24.34
C ALA A 716 19.38 -24.03 23.82
N LEU A 717 19.27 -24.63 22.64
CA LEU A 717 18.00 -25.02 22.03
C LEU A 717 17.66 -26.48 22.34
N PRO A 718 16.38 -26.91 22.23
CA PRO A 718 15.96 -28.25 22.66
C PRO A 718 16.70 -29.36 21.92
N ASP A 719 16.88 -30.45 22.63
CA ASP A 719 17.48 -31.66 22.13
C ASP A 719 16.77 -32.22 20.90
N GLY A 720 17.55 -32.68 19.93
CA GLY A 720 17.08 -33.35 18.72
C GLY A 720 16.92 -32.44 17.51
N GLY A 721 17.02 -31.12 17.64
CA GLY A 721 17.07 -30.20 16.51
C GLY A 721 18.47 -30.04 15.92
N LEU A 722 18.52 -29.68 14.64
CA LEU A 722 19.79 -29.35 13.99
C LEU A 722 20.36 -28.02 14.46
N LEU A 723 19.53 -27.03 14.75
CA LEU A 723 19.96 -25.76 15.29
C LEU A 723 20.24 -25.90 16.80
N GLN A 724 21.50 -25.71 17.19
CA GLN A 724 21.93 -25.84 18.58
C GLN A 724 21.99 -24.50 19.31
N LYS A 725 22.32 -23.43 18.60
CA LYS A 725 22.51 -22.11 19.19
C LYS A 725 22.32 -20.99 18.15
N ALA A 726 21.82 -19.85 18.59
CA ALA A 726 21.93 -18.56 17.92
C ALA A 726 22.40 -17.51 18.93
N ASP A 727 23.24 -16.59 18.50
CA ASP A 727 23.80 -15.54 19.38
C ASP A 727 22.93 -14.27 19.45
N THR A 728 21.89 -14.19 18.60
CA THR A 728 21.01 -13.03 18.46
C THR A 728 19.58 -13.49 18.25
N SER A 729 18.61 -12.72 18.78
CA SER A 729 17.18 -12.91 18.47
C SER A 729 16.97 -12.94 16.96
N CYS A 730 16.30 -13.95 16.43
CA CYS A 730 16.15 -14.11 15.00
C CYS A 730 15.03 -15.09 14.65
N LEU A 731 14.73 -15.15 13.37
CA LEU A 731 13.86 -16.15 12.75
C LEU A 731 14.74 -17.13 11.98
N VAL A 732 14.49 -18.43 12.12
CA VAL A 732 15.21 -19.48 11.39
C VAL A 732 14.24 -20.52 10.87
N MET A 733 14.49 -21.05 9.70
CA MET A 733 13.81 -22.21 9.15
C MET A 733 14.82 -23.17 8.55
N ILE A 734 14.70 -24.44 8.87
CA ILE A 734 15.54 -25.51 8.35
C ILE A 734 14.65 -26.54 7.66
N ARG A 735 14.96 -26.85 6.42
CA ARG A 735 14.38 -27.97 5.68
C ARG A 735 15.44 -29.05 5.46
N GLU A 736 15.15 -30.23 5.97
CA GLU A 736 16.01 -31.40 5.85
C GLU A 736 15.65 -32.23 4.61
N TYR A 737 16.65 -32.52 3.80
CA TYR A 737 16.58 -33.49 2.72
C TYR A 737 17.53 -34.67 3.05
N LYS A 738 17.56 -35.71 2.21
CA LYS A 738 18.36 -36.90 2.47
C LYS A 738 19.84 -36.57 2.70
N ASP A 739 20.42 -35.70 1.90
CA ASP A 739 21.85 -35.40 1.80
C ASP A 739 22.19 -33.90 1.87
N LYS A 740 21.21 -33.07 2.06
CA LYS A 740 21.37 -31.64 2.15
C LYS A 740 20.38 -30.98 3.09
N LEU A 741 20.66 -29.74 3.46
CA LEU A 741 19.76 -28.85 4.23
C LEU A 741 19.52 -27.55 3.45
N LEU A 742 18.34 -27.00 3.60
CA LEU A 742 18.09 -25.60 3.28
C LEU A 742 17.93 -24.84 4.59
N LEU A 743 18.79 -23.85 4.81
CA LEU A 743 18.78 -23.00 6.00
C LEU A 743 18.44 -21.58 5.60
N THR A 744 17.44 -21.00 6.26
CA THR A 744 17.07 -19.60 6.08
C THR A 744 17.13 -18.90 7.44
N VAL A 745 17.72 -17.70 7.46
CA VAL A 745 17.86 -16.86 8.65
C VAL A 745 17.36 -15.45 8.33
N SER A 746 16.60 -14.85 9.24
CA SER A 746 16.18 -13.47 9.15
C SER A 746 16.22 -12.80 10.52
N GLN A 747 16.62 -11.54 10.55
CA GLN A 747 16.50 -10.69 11.72
C GLN A 747 15.43 -9.63 11.39
N PRO A 748 14.27 -9.65 12.09
CA PRO A 748 13.14 -8.80 11.72
C PRO A 748 13.29 -7.33 12.12
N ASP A 749 14.29 -6.98 12.94
CA ASP A 749 14.63 -5.60 13.27
C ASP A 749 15.20 -4.89 12.04
N LEU A 750 14.55 -3.85 11.57
CA LEU A 750 15.03 -3.02 10.48
C LEU A 750 16.30 -2.22 10.83
N ALA A 751 16.59 -2.07 12.12
CA ALA A 751 17.78 -1.40 12.63
C ALA A 751 18.04 -0.02 11.97
N LEU A 752 17.01 0.79 11.86
CA LEU A 752 17.11 2.13 11.29
C LEU A 752 17.78 3.10 12.25
N TYR A 753 17.69 2.85 13.54
CA TYR A 753 18.28 3.68 14.58
C TYR A 753 18.99 2.81 15.66
N ARG A 754 20.25 3.11 15.93
CA ARG A 754 21.09 2.40 16.92
C ARG A 754 21.67 3.32 17.99
N GLY A 755 21.11 4.47 18.18
CA GLY A 755 21.50 5.37 19.25
C GLY A 755 20.89 4.99 20.61
N PRO A 756 21.03 5.84 21.59
CA PRO A 756 20.20 5.80 22.81
C PRO A 756 18.73 5.79 22.42
N SER A 757 17.87 5.33 23.33
CA SER A 757 16.43 5.36 23.07
C SER A 757 16.00 6.77 22.68
N ASP A 758 15.26 6.90 21.59
CA ASP A 758 14.62 8.14 21.13
C ASP A 758 13.23 8.33 21.75
N GLU A 759 12.81 7.43 22.64
CA GLU A 759 11.54 7.51 23.34
C GLU A 759 11.54 8.67 24.34
N ALA A 760 10.44 9.44 24.36
CA ALA A 760 10.20 10.47 25.36
C ALA A 760 9.17 9.96 26.37
N PHE A 761 9.33 10.41 27.63
CA PHE A 761 8.45 10.01 28.72
C PHE A 761 7.90 11.25 29.41
N ASP A 762 6.66 11.15 29.89
CA ASP A 762 6.04 12.20 30.71
C ASP A 762 6.56 12.15 32.15
N LYS A 763 6.06 13.09 32.99
CA LYS A 763 6.44 13.18 34.42
C LYS A 763 6.06 11.93 35.24
N ASP A 764 5.12 11.12 34.73
CA ASP A 764 4.63 9.90 35.38
C ASP A 764 5.34 8.65 34.85
N GLY A 765 6.35 8.84 33.99
CA GLY A 765 7.16 7.77 33.40
C GLY A 765 6.47 7.03 32.26
N LYS A 766 5.38 7.56 31.71
CA LYS A 766 4.67 6.97 30.57
C LYS A 766 5.26 7.48 29.27
N ARG A 767 5.41 6.59 28.31
CA ARG A 767 5.90 6.89 26.98
C ARG A 767 4.95 7.85 26.25
N ILE A 768 5.51 8.94 25.73
CA ILE A 768 4.78 9.93 24.94
C ILE A 768 4.72 9.46 23.48
N GLU A 769 3.53 9.53 22.89
CA GLU A 769 3.37 9.33 21.44
C GLU A 769 4.10 10.44 20.68
N ARG A 770 4.95 10.04 19.75
CA ARG A 770 5.69 10.96 18.90
C ARG A 770 5.32 10.76 17.45
N SER A 771 5.15 11.88 16.73
CA SER A 771 4.95 11.84 15.29
C SER A 771 6.13 11.17 14.58
N ILE A 772 5.84 10.37 13.57
CA ILE A 772 6.87 9.77 12.71
C ILE A 772 7.78 10.83 12.08
N TYR A 773 7.22 12.00 11.76
CA TYR A 773 7.94 13.11 11.13
C TYR A 773 8.93 13.83 12.07
N SER A 774 8.86 13.56 13.37
CA SER A 774 9.81 14.05 14.36
C SER A 774 10.88 13.02 14.75
N ARG A 775 10.82 11.81 14.19
CA ARG A 775 11.76 10.74 14.48
C ARG A 775 13.06 10.92 13.69
N PRO A 776 14.23 10.79 14.32
CA PRO A 776 15.51 11.07 13.68
C PRO A 776 15.99 9.96 12.72
N TRP A 777 15.29 8.85 12.63
CA TRP A 777 15.72 7.65 11.91
C TRP A 777 14.93 7.34 10.65
N THR A 778 13.95 8.15 10.27
CA THR A 778 13.06 7.90 9.11
C THR A 778 13.79 7.77 7.78
N ASP A 779 14.88 8.51 7.61
CA ASP A 779 15.68 8.52 6.38
C ASP A 779 16.95 7.64 6.46
N ASN A 780 17.16 6.98 7.60
CA ASN A 780 18.35 6.13 7.78
C ASN A 780 18.21 4.83 6.99
N GLU A 781 19.32 4.37 6.46
CA GLU A 781 19.40 3.03 5.91
C GLU A 781 19.35 1.97 7.02
N SER A 782 18.77 0.81 6.72
CA SER A 782 18.87 -0.37 7.57
C SER A 782 20.33 -0.74 7.81
N GLN A 783 20.67 -0.98 9.05
CA GLN A 783 22.03 -1.37 9.43
C GLN A 783 22.18 -2.88 9.45
N GLU A 784 23.40 -3.33 9.24
CA GLU A 784 23.75 -4.75 9.32
C GLU A 784 23.69 -5.27 10.76
N ILE A 785 23.01 -6.40 10.94
CA ILE A 785 22.97 -7.14 12.20
C ILE A 785 23.61 -8.51 11.96
N PRO A 786 24.75 -8.79 12.58
CA PRO A 786 25.36 -10.12 12.50
C PRO A 786 24.53 -11.11 13.33
N VAL A 787 24.22 -12.26 12.76
CA VAL A 787 23.57 -13.38 13.43
C VAL A 787 24.43 -14.63 13.24
N THR A 788 24.91 -15.19 14.34
CA THR A 788 25.72 -16.42 14.31
C THR A 788 24.87 -17.60 14.76
N VAL A 789 24.76 -18.62 13.93
CA VAL A 789 24.04 -19.86 14.21
C VAL A 789 24.98 -21.04 14.26
N THR A 790 24.71 -21.97 15.17
CA THR A 790 25.46 -23.21 15.32
C THR A 790 24.57 -24.40 14.99
N LEU A 791 24.98 -25.20 14.01
CA LEU A 791 24.29 -26.39 13.58
C LEU A 791 25.02 -27.64 14.04
N LYS A 792 24.29 -28.67 14.38
CA LYS A 792 24.83 -30.01 14.70
C LYS A 792 25.42 -30.67 13.44
N GLY A 793 26.63 -31.20 13.59
CA GLY A 793 27.34 -31.95 12.53
C GLY A 793 28.14 -31.07 11.61
N GLN A 794 28.89 -31.71 10.75
CA GLN A 794 29.76 -31.05 9.76
C GLN A 794 29.00 -30.84 8.46
N TRP A 795 28.88 -29.58 8.04
CA TRP A 795 28.20 -29.16 6.82
C TRP A 795 29.11 -28.32 5.95
N LYS A 796 29.03 -28.52 4.65
CA LYS A 796 29.68 -27.71 3.63
C LYS A 796 28.67 -26.70 3.11
N VAL A 797 29.03 -25.44 3.08
CA VAL A 797 28.25 -24.36 2.51
C VAL A 797 29.10 -23.52 1.59
N ALA A 798 28.56 -23.10 0.46
CA ALA A 798 29.21 -22.11 -0.37
C ALA A 798 29.06 -20.74 0.32
N GLU A 799 30.17 -20.04 0.54
CA GLU A 799 30.11 -18.67 1.07
C GLU A 799 29.42 -17.72 0.11
N THR A 800 28.62 -16.85 0.67
CA THR A 800 27.88 -15.81 -0.05
C THR A 800 28.27 -14.44 0.52
N PRO A 801 27.90 -13.33 -0.10
CA PRO A 801 28.13 -12.01 0.48
C PRO A 801 27.51 -11.83 1.90
N TYR A 802 26.46 -12.60 2.21
CA TYR A 802 25.72 -12.49 3.47
C TYR A 802 25.89 -13.68 4.43
N CYS A 803 26.61 -14.74 4.03
CA CYS A 803 26.85 -15.91 4.89
C CYS A 803 28.30 -16.38 4.79
N LYS A 804 28.97 -16.49 5.95
CA LYS A 804 30.36 -16.97 6.08
C LYS A 804 30.46 -18.12 7.05
N VAL A 805 31.33 -19.08 6.77
CA VAL A 805 31.70 -20.17 7.68
C VAL A 805 32.67 -19.63 8.72
N VAL A 806 32.28 -19.67 9.99
CA VAL A 806 33.16 -19.29 11.12
C VAL A 806 34.03 -20.50 11.53
N SER A 807 33.41 -21.67 11.64
CA SER A 807 34.11 -22.93 11.89
C SER A 807 33.25 -24.12 11.48
N ALA A 808 33.87 -25.24 11.16
CA ALA A 808 33.18 -26.49 10.87
C ALA A 808 34.06 -27.66 11.33
N ASP A 809 33.49 -28.55 12.15
CA ASP A 809 34.12 -29.77 12.58
C ASP A 809 33.09 -30.93 12.60
N LYS A 810 33.52 -32.15 13.00
CA LYS A 810 32.61 -33.31 13.01
C LYS A 810 31.39 -33.14 13.92
N LYS A 811 31.47 -32.22 14.92
CA LYS A 811 30.40 -32.01 15.90
C LYS A 811 29.45 -30.89 15.51
N GLN A 812 29.99 -29.83 14.93
CA GLN A 812 29.21 -28.62 14.67
C GLN A 812 29.72 -27.83 13.47
N THR A 813 28.82 -27.05 12.90
CA THR A 813 29.11 -26.01 11.89
C THR A 813 28.58 -24.67 12.40
N VAL A 814 29.43 -23.66 12.42
CA VAL A 814 29.10 -22.30 12.87
C VAL A 814 29.09 -21.37 11.67
N LEU A 815 27.97 -20.73 11.44
CA LEU A 815 27.74 -19.81 10.32
C LEU A 815 27.38 -18.43 10.84
N ARG A 816 27.94 -17.39 10.21
CA ARG A 816 27.60 -16.00 10.47
C ARG A 816 26.88 -15.40 9.28
N PHE A 817 25.66 -14.90 9.55
CA PHE A 817 24.83 -14.17 8.60
C PHE A 817 24.94 -12.67 8.85
N THR A 818 25.02 -11.88 7.81
CA THR A 818 24.94 -10.42 7.86
C THR A 818 23.52 -10.03 7.45
N CYS A 819 22.63 -9.88 8.43
CA CYS A 819 21.22 -9.57 8.19
C CYS A 819 21.02 -8.07 8.00
N ARG A 820 20.18 -7.69 7.02
CA ARG A 820 19.84 -6.31 6.72
C ARG A 820 18.43 -6.27 6.07
N ASP A 821 17.71 -5.16 6.23
CA ASP A 821 16.39 -4.94 5.63
C ASP A 821 15.33 -6.00 6.03
N ALA A 822 15.51 -6.68 7.14
CA ALA A 822 14.69 -7.82 7.57
C ALA A 822 14.58 -8.92 6.47
N ALA A 823 15.57 -9.01 5.58
CA ALA A 823 15.58 -9.96 4.48
C ALA A 823 15.73 -11.41 4.96
N SER A 824 15.12 -12.35 4.25
CA SER A 824 15.32 -13.78 4.44
C SER A 824 16.56 -14.22 3.68
N LEU A 825 17.60 -14.64 4.42
CA LEU A 825 18.89 -15.06 3.87
C LEU A 825 18.98 -16.58 3.83
N GLU A 826 19.12 -17.15 2.65
CA GLU A 826 19.01 -18.57 2.42
C GLU A 826 20.30 -19.17 1.89
N VAL A 827 20.70 -20.31 2.45
CA VAL A 827 21.85 -21.09 1.99
C VAL A 827 21.53 -22.59 1.96
N GLU A 828 22.09 -23.29 0.98
CA GLU A 828 22.06 -24.74 0.91
C GLU A 828 23.33 -25.30 1.54
N LEU A 829 23.17 -26.29 2.42
CA LEU A 829 24.28 -26.98 3.06
C LEU A 829 24.29 -28.47 2.61
N LYS A 830 25.47 -29.00 2.36
CA LYS A 830 25.70 -30.39 1.96
C LYS A 830 26.56 -31.10 2.98
N ARG A 831 26.40 -32.42 3.11
CA ARG A 831 27.27 -33.26 3.97
C ARG A 831 28.67 -33.42 3.42
#